data_9f3c2f5100596b869a5a5685857e46f8
#
_entry.id   9f3c2f5100596b869a5a5685857e46f8
#
_cell.length_a   1.000
_cell.length_b   1.000
_cell.length_c   1.000
_cell.angle_alpha   90.00
_cell.angle_beta   90.00
_cell.angle_gamma   90.00
#
_symmetry.space_group_name_H-M   'P 1'
#
loop_
_entity.id
_entity.type
_entity.pdbx_description
1 polymer ?
#
loop_
_entity_poly.entity_id
_entity_poly.type
_entity_poly.pdbx_seq_one_letter_code
_entity_poly.pdbx_strand_id
1 'polypeptide(L)'
;MKFKNIFLAITSLLFTAVTAHAVPAYPGLMKITQSDGSVLTYRLIGDEHHHAFMTTDGYVIAPDSKGSMRYVEAVSKDGTPQMGMLAHDPSLREAVETERLKTVGTIEFNRVSNNESVRKSPAQRLPGPTFPTTGNLKGIILLVEFADNEMQEGNDSQLFHSMMNDEGFSLNGATGSARDYFVSQSMGKFTPDFDVVGPIKLKKSMMYYGVNDRNGQDSKPGEMVKEACEYASNELGVDFSKYDYNNDGIVDFVYIIYAGYAESYGASSNTIWPHASNLVSLGIDCNVNGKQVQRYACSSELKYVSGTRLEGIGTFCHEFSHVLGLPDAYHTYNQQIVQLGAWDVMDTGNYNNESHTPPAYSAFERFTVGWLDFTELDTPADSITLDELTENNVAYRISTADENEFFTLENRQQKGWDAYQPGRGLMIFHIAYEQSAWDGNYVNSGTVQRYDLVEADGSQGSYQETDLYPTATNNMFTDYSVPNSLSWDGTPTEKGVTNICDNNGVISFSFMKDRLKRPVAEEASDITPSSFVANWQPVDQAESYRLNLREILPDSINPVITDEDFSLMTNGEYPKSDYTDIGEDLDSYMNQQGWYGSKIYESGGYAQVGFYGQNGTLRSPVMDFYDCNGRVTMAFHAVSYPGKTVGYTVSMNNPETQATVKKYNLKANKTESEVILYFDNVPDQAYFVIETNKERAYFNDLRILKDSVEENQVWSVGPREWSIDSIHGTSYKVDGLADSRTYIYSVEALAAETQKSSLPSEDIMVTTSVSTGIETIDQTKTRKIKSMEFYDLLGRKVVGTTKGILIRRTTYEDGYAETQKVVIQ
;
A
#
# COMPACT_ATOMS: atom_id res chain seq x y z
N MET A 1 -46.97 34.49 7.00
CA MET A 1 -46.63 33.10 7.35
C MET A 1 -45.19 32.83 6.92
N LYS A 2 -44.31 32.71 7.89
CA LYS A 2 -42.86 32.46 7.62
C LYS A 2 -42.61 30.96 7.72
N PHE A 3 -42.21 30.31 6.63
CA PHE A 3 -41.70 28.94 6.69
C PHE A 3 -40.20 28.98 7.02
N LYS A 4 -39.83 28.34 8.13
CA LYS A 4 -38.46 28.10 8.55
C LYS A 4 -37.94 26.89 7.78
N ASN A 5 -36.88 27.07 6.99
CA ASN A 5 -36.11 25.98 6.43
C ASN A 5 -35.26 25.37 7.56
N ILE A 6 -35.50 24.10 7.86
CA ILE A 6 -34.67 23.26 8.68
C ILE A 6 -33.66 22.64 7.73
N PHE A 7 -32.39 23.06 7.82
CA PHE A 7 -31.27 22.36 7.21
C PHE A 7 -30.99 21.11 8.06
N LEU A 8 -31.29 19.95 7.50
CA LEU A 8 -30.84 18.67 8.05
C LEU A 8 -29.42 18.42 7.52
N ALA A 9 -28.40 18.69 8.34
CA ALA A 9 -27.06 18.26 8.08
C ALA A 9 -27.01 16.74 8.28
N ILE A 10 -26.99 15.98 7.20
CA ILE A 10 -26.65 14.55 7.23
C ILE A 10 -25.13 14.49 7.27
N THR A 11 -24.58 14.35 8.49
CA THR A 11 -23.23 13.85 8.68
C THR A 11 -23.26 12.37 8.32
N SER A 12 -22.75 12.03 7.14
CA SER A 12 -22.40 10.65 6.80
C SER A 12 -21.23 10.24 7.73
N LEU A 13 -21.56 9.49 8.79
CA LEU A 13 -20.57 8.68 9.47
C LEU A 13 -20.13 7.60 8.45
N LEU A 14 -18.93 7.73 7.95
CA LEU A 14 -18.19 6.61 7.37
C LEU A 14 -17.90 5.63 8.53
N PHE A 15 -18.68 4.58 8.60
CA PHE A 15 -18.33 3.40 9.37
C PHE A 15 -17.18 2.71 8.63
N THR A 16 -15.96 2.98 9.02
CA THR A 16 -14.87 2.03 8.75
C THR A 16 -15.18 0.80 9.57
N ALA A 17 -15.46 -0.31 8.91
CA ALA A 17 -15.53 -1.60 9.56
C ALA A 17 -14.11 -1.89 10.11
N VAL A 18 -13.93 -1.70 11.41
CA VAL A 18 -12.73 -2.16 12.10
C VAL A 18 -12.89 -3.66 12.20
N THR A 19 -12.10 -4.40 11.44
CA THR A 19 -12.00 -5.86 11.55
C THR A 19 -11.43 -6.23 12.93
N ALA A 20 -11.88 -7.32 13.50
CA ALA A 20 -11.20 -7.92 14.65
C ALA A 20 -9.85 -8.49 14.17
N HIS A 21 -8.83 -8.35 14.97
CA HIS A 21 -7.48 -8.86 14.72
C HIS A 21 -7.13 -9.82 15.84
N ALA A 22 -6.41 -10.90 15.57
CA ALA A 22 -6.00 -11.83 16.64
C ALA A 22 -4.74 -12.58 16.29
N VAL A 23 -4.08 -13.09 17.32
CA VAL A 23 -2.91 -13.94 17.15
C VAL A 23 -3.26 -15.19 16.32
N PRO A 24 -2.34 -15.63 15.44
CA PRO A 24 -2.48 -16.94 14.79
C PRO A 24 -2.46 -18.06 15.82
N ALA A 25 -2.95 -19.23 15.42
CA ALA A 25 -2.87 -20.43 16.25
C ALA A 25 -1.43 -20.75 16.63
N TYR A 26 -1.22 -21.27 17.86
CA TYR A 26 0.10 -21.70 18.31
C TYR A 26 0.72 -22.71 17.32
N PRO A 27 1.91 -22.40 16.75
CA PRO A 27 2.48 -23.21 15.65
C PRO A 27 3.08 -24.55 16.13
N GLY A 28 3.22 -24.75 17.44
CA GLY A 28 3.84 -25.94 18.00
C GLY A 28 3.00 -27.21 17.89
N LEU A 29 3.67 -28.35 17.85
CA LEU A 29 3.00 -29.66 17.88
C LEU A 29 2.42 -29.97 19.24
N MET A 30 1.17 -30.43 19.28
CA MET A 30 0.43 -30.86 20.45
C MET A 30 0.31 -32.38 20.45
N LYS A 31 0.09 -32.97 21.62
CA LYS A 31 -0.10 -34.42 21.80
C LYS A 31 -1.32 -34.72 22.65
N ILE A 32 -2.08 -35.71 22.24
CA ILE A 32 -3.21 -36.24 23.02
C ILE A 32 -3.16 -37.76 23.09
N THR A 33 -3.54 -38.31 24.26
CA THR A 33 -3.73 -39.76 24.37
C THR A 33 -5.15 -40.09 23.92
N GLN A 34 -5.26 -40.88 22.88
CA GLN A 34 -6.52 -41.35 22.30
C GLN A 34 -7.23 -42.39 23.18
N SER A 35 -8.51 -42.66 22.88
CA SER A 35 -9.33 -43.63 23.68
C SER A 35 -8.85 -45.08 23.59
N ASP A 36 -8.04 -45.42 22.59
CA ASP A 36 -7.39 -46.74 22.47
C ASP A 36 -6.01 -46.81 23.12
N GLY A 37 -5.55 -45.71 23.75
CA GLY A 37 -4.26 -45.60 24.41
C GLY A 37 -3.10 -45.16 23.50
N SER A 38 -3.32 -45.01 22.22
CA SER A 38 -2.32 -44.42 21.31
C SER A 38 -2.11 -42.93 21.59
N VAL A 39 -0.95 -42.41 21.22
CA VAL A 39 -0.67 -40.94 21.28
C VAL A 39 -0.73 -40.39 19.88
N LEU A 40 -1.57 -39.37 19.68
CA LEU A 40 -1.66 -38.61 18.44
C LEU A 40 -0.90 -37.32 18.59
N THR A 41 -0.04 -37.02 17.63
CA THR A 41 0.63 -35.72 17.45
C THR A 41 -0.12 -34.92 16.40
N TYR A 42 -0.51 -33.68 16.72
CA TYR A 42 -1.32 -32.84 15.86
C TYR A 42 -0.95 -31.37 16.06
N ARG A 43 -1.48 -30.50 15.22
CA ARG A 43 -1.34 -29.05 15.34
C ARG A 43 -2.68 -28.33 15.18
N LEU A 44 -2.80 -27.15 15.75
CA LEU A 44 -3.85 -26.20 15.47
C LEU A 44 -3.36 -25.26 14.34
N ILE A 45 -4.23 -24.92 13.41
CA ILE A 45 -4.00 -23.93 12.35
C ILE A 45 -5.17 -22.99 12.33
N GLY A 46 -4.95 -21.73 11.94
CA GLY A 46 -6.01 -20.75 11.81
C GLY A 46 -5.87 -19.59 12.78
N ASP A 47 -6.92 -18.82 12.89
CA ASP A 47 -7.09 -17.67 13.76
C ASP A 47 -8.50 -17.67 14.39
N GLU A 48 -8.89 -16.59 15.03
CA GLU A 48 -10.21 -16.43 15.66
C GLU A 48 -11.37 -16.53 14.66
N HIS A 49 -11.09 -16.29 13.37
CA HIS A 49 -12.10 -16.36 12.32
C HIS A 49 -12.27 -17.77 11.77
N HIS A 50 -11.15 -18.51 11.64
CA HIS A 50 -11.13 -19.84 11.07
C HIS A 50 -9.95 -20.66 11.57
N HIS A 51 -10.23 -21.73 12.35
CA HIS A 51 -9.21 -22.63 12.83
C HIS A 51 -9.62 -24.09 12.72
N ALA A 52 -8.63 -24.99 12.70
CA ALA A 52 -8.85 -26.43 12.69
C ALA A 52 -7.68 -27.20 13.28
N PHE A 53 -7.98 -28.35 13.93
CA PHE A 53 -6.95 -29.29 14.27
C PHE A 53 -6.57 -30.15 13.07
N MET A 54 -5.28 -30.46 12.95
CA MET A 54 -4.74 -31.16 11.79
C MET A 54 -3.65 -32.15 12.19
N THR A 55 -3.64 -33.32 11.56
CA THR A 55 -2.53 -34.27 11.71
C THR A 55 -1.25 -33.69 11.12
N THR A 56 -0.08 -34.25 11.47
CA THR A 56 1.23 -33.78 10.95
C THR A 56 1.38 -33.92 9.44
N ASP A 57 0.56 -34.77 8.82
CA ASP A 57 0.53 -35.00 7.36
C ASP A 57 -0.70 -34.38 6.67
N GLY A 58 -1.43 -33.47 7.32
CA GLY A 58 -2.37 -32.55 6.70
C GLY A 58 -3.84 -32.97 6.67
N TYR A 59 -4.28 -33.99 7.42
CA TYR A 59 -5.69 -34.37 7.54
C TYR A 59 -6.37 -33.61 8.66
N VAL A 60 -7.53 -33.01 8.38
CA VAL A 60 -8.35 -32.34 9.38
C VAL A 60 -8.94 -33.33 10.35
N ILE A 61 -8.84 -33.01 11.63
CA ILE A 61 -9.37 -33.82 12.73
C ILE A 61 -10.21 -32.96 13.67
N ALA A 62 -11.13 -33.58 14.40
CA ALA A 62 -11.92 -32.87 15.41
C ALA A 62 -12.20 -33.80 16.60
N PRO A 63 -12.41 -33.27 17.83
CA PRO A 63 -12.72 -34.05 19.00
C PRO A 63 -14.14 -34.64 18.94
N ASP A 64 -14.30 -35.91 19.30
CA ASP A 64 -15.60 -36.49 19.52
C ASP A 64 -16.15 -36.12 20.93
N SER A 65 -17.37 -36.53 21.23
CA SER A 65 -18.02 -36.23 22.52
C SER A 65 -17.28 -36.75 23.75
N LYS A 66 -16.23 -37.55 23.56
CA LYS A 66 -15.36 -38.07 24.63
C LYS A 66 -13.97 -37.43 24.60
N GLY A 67 -13.74 -36.49 23.71
CA GLY A 67 -12.47 -35.80 23.55
C GLY A 67 -11.44 -36.53 22.71
N SER A 68 -11.77 -37.69 22.09
CA SER A 68 -10.84 -38.36 21.18
C SER A 68 -10.87 -37.73 19.79
N MET A 69 -9.70 -37.51 19.18
CA MET A 69 -9.58 -36.89 17.87
C MET A 69 -9.92 -37.90 16.77
N ARG A 70 -10.83 -37.50 15.85
CA ARG A 70 -11.25 -38.30 14.70
C ARG A 70 -11.05 -37.51 13.42
N TYR A 71 -10.81 -38.22 12.32
CA TYR A 71 -10.78 -37.58 11.00
C TYR A 71 -12.13 -36.96 10.68
N VAL A 72 -12.10 -35.79 10.06
CA VAL A 72 -13.29 -35.13 9.47
C VAL A 72 -13.39 -35.60 8.02
N GLU A 73 -14.39 -36.44 7.71
CA GLU A 73 -14.56 -37.00 6.37
C GLU A 73 -15.36 -36.11 5.43
N ALA A 74 -16.20 -35.25 5.95
CA ALA A 74 -16.96 -34.25 5.24
C ALA A 74 -17.50 -33.19 6.20
N VAL A 75 -17.89 -32.05 5.68
CA VAL A 75 -18.63 -31.01 6.42
C VAL A 75 -20.01 -30.90 5.80
N SER A 76 -21.03 -31.01 6.60
CA SER A 76 -22.43 -30.86 6.15
C SER A 76 -22.74 -29.40 5.84
N LYS A 77 -23.86 -29.16 5.11
CA LYS A 77 -24.25 -27.79 4.68
C LYS A 77 -24.49 -26.80 5.83
N ASP A 78 -24.71 -27.30 7.02
CA ASP A 78 -24.88 -26.51 8.25
C ASP A 78 -23.57 -26.33 9.03
N GLY A 79 -22.43 -26.75 8.47
CA GLY A 79 -21.11 -26.62 9.10
C GLY A 79 -20.75 -27.77 10.05
N THR A 80 -21.62 -28.76 10.27
CA THR A 80 -21.32 -29.87 11.21
C THR A 80 -20.33 -30.84 10.60
N PRO A 81 -19.18 -31.14 11.25
CA PRO A 81 -18.22 -32.12 10.78
C PRO A 81 -18.77 -33.56 10.86
N GLN A 82 -18.62 -34.32 9.78
CA GLN A 82 -18.91 -35.72 9.73
C GLN A 82 -17.66 -36.49 10.19
N MET A 83 -17.76 -37.08 11.40
CA MET A 83 -16.66 -37.74 12.06
C MET A 83 -16.42 -39.13 11.53
N GLY A 84 -15.18 -39.40 11.14
CA GLY A 84 -14.71 -40.68 10.66
C GLY A 84 -14.05 -41.55 11.74
N MET A 85 -13.02 -42.27 11.34
CA MET A 85 -12.23 -43.13 12.21
C MET A 85 -11.45 -42.34 13.25
N LEU A 86 -11.04 -43.02 14.35
CA LEU A 86 -10.07 -42.47 15.30
C LEU A 86 -8.77 -42.12 14.54
N ALA A 87 -8.20 -40.95 14.83
CA ALA A 87 -7.00 -40.49 14.13
C ALA A 87 -5.73 -40.99 14.82
N HIS A 88 -4.74 -41.43 14.06
CA HIS A 88 -3.44 -41.87 14.53
C HIS A 88 -2.29 -41.17 13.83
N ASP A 89 -1.14 -41.13 14.48
CA ASP A 89 0.11 -40.70 13.85
C ASP A 89 0.39 -41.55 12.60
N PRO A 90 0.97 -40.99 11.53
CA PRO A 90 1.19 -41.72 10.26
C PRO A 90 1.88 -43.09 10.42
N SER A 91 2.78 -43.20 11.39
CA SER A 91 3.51 -44.45 11.71
C SER A 91 2.69 -45.51 12.45
N LEU A 92 1.55 -45.15 13.02
CA LEU A 92 0.69 -46.03 13.80
C LEU A 92 -0.60 -46.45 13.09
N ARG A 93 -0.83 -45.95 11.87
CA ARG A 93 -2.03 -46.21 11.07
C ARG A 93 -2.08 -47.66 10.58
N GLU A 94 -3.23 -48.27 10.75
CA GLU A 94 -3.52 -49.54 10.13
C GLU A 94 -3.79 -49.43 8.63
N ALA A 95 -3.68 -50.52 7.87
CA ALA A 95 -3.90 -50.54 6.43
C ALA A 95 -5.31 -50.04 6.03
N VAL A 96 -6.32 -50.32 6.82
CA VAL A 96 -7.72 -49.87 6.59
C VAL A 96 -7.82 -48.35 6.75
N GLU A 97 -7.17 -47.79 7.73
CA GLU A 97 -7.11 -46.34 7.97
C GLU A 97 -6.38 -45.63 6.84
N THR A 98 -5.20 -46.12 6.45
CA THR A 98 -4.42 -45.59 5.32
C THR A 98 -5.20 -45.63 4.01
N GLU A 99 -5.94 -46.70 3.74
CA GLU A 99 -6.75 -46.81 2.51
C GLU A 99 -7.95 -45.85 2.56
N ARG A 100 -8.58 -45.65 3.72
CA ARG A 100 -9.68 -44.69 3.89
C ARG A 100 -9.23 -43.27 3.66
N LEU A 101 -8.06 -42.88 4.15
CA LEU A 101 -7.49 -41.54 4.00
C LEU A 101 -7.21 -41.16 2.54
N LYS A 102 -6.94 -42.11 1.64
CA LYS A 102 -6.84 -41.85 0.19
C LYS A 102 -8.17 -41.34 -0.42
N THR A 103 -9.28 -41.61 0.24
CA THR A 103 -10.63 -41.18 -0.22
C THR A 103 -11.12 -39.96 0.50
N VAL A 104 -10.53 -39.61 1.64
CA VAL A 104 -10.74 -38.37 2.39
C VAL A 104 -9.72 -37.39 1.88
N GLY A 105 -10.08 -36.55 0.96
CA GLY A 105 -9.16 -35.51 0.45
C GLY A 105 -8.68 -34.61 1.59
N THR A 106 -7.52 -33.98 1.40
CA THR A 106 -7.13 -32.86 2.25
C THR A 106 -8.15 -31.75 2.02
N ILE A 107 -8.81 -31.30 3.07
CA ILE A 107 -9.78 -30.20 2.98
C ILE A 107 -8.95 -28.92 2.87
N GLU A 108 -8.99 -28.27 1.69
CA GLU A 108 -8.43 -26.92 1.54
C GLU A 108 -9.30 -25.95 2.35
N PHE A 109 -8.66 -25.24 3.25
CA PHE A 109 -9.25 -24.15 4.03
C PHE A 109 -9.28 -22.89 3.15
N ASN A 110 -10.22 -22.83 2.20
CA ASN A 110 -10.39 -21.66 1.32
C ASN A 110 -11.67 -20.93 1.68
N ARG A 111 -11.56 -19.80 2.33
CA ARG A 111 -12.61 -18.78 2.31
C ARG A 111 -12.35 -17.86 1.11
N VAL A 112 -13.16 -18.00 0.07
CA VAL A 112 -13.16 -17.05 -1.05
C VAL A 112 -13.79 -15.75 -0.52
N SER A 113 -13.01 -14.73 -0.27
CA SER A 113 -13.53 -13.37 -0.10
C SER A 113 -13.57 -12.70 -1.47
N ASN A 114 -14.78 -12.43 -1.97
CA ASN A 114 -15.02 -11.64 -3.17
C ASN A 114 -15.00 -10.14 -2.80
N ASN A 115 -13.88 -9.60 -2.37
CA ASN A 115 -13.75 -8.15 -2.20
C ASN A 115 -12.33 -7.71 -2.54
N GLU A 116 -11.99 -7.78 -3.81
CA GLU A 116 -10.96 -6.91 -4.35
C GLU A 116 -11.63 -5.59 -4.71
N SER A 117 -11.42 -4.55 -3.92
CA SER A 117 -11.89 -3.21 -4.26
C SER A 117 -10.89 -2.14 -3.84
N VAL A 118 -10.50 -1.38 -4.86
CA VAL A 118 -10.07 0.02 -4.83
C VAL A 118 -8.63 0.29 -4.42
N ARG A 119 -7.76 0.37 -5.43
CA ARG A 119 -6.50 1.12 -5.35
C ARG A 119 -6.80 2.62 -5.24
N LYS A 120 -6.28 3.26 -4.21
CA LYS A 120 -6.17 4.73 -4.16
C LYS A 120 -4.69 5.09 -4.31
N SER A 121 -4.44 6.07 -5.17
CA SER A 121 -3.11 6.60 -5.44
C SER A 121 -2.37 7.01 -4.17
N PRO A 122 -1.07 6.79 -4.13
CA PRO A 122 -0.27 7.03 -2.96
C PRO A 122 0.24 8.45 -3.00
N ALA A 123 0.03 9.11 -1.95
CA ALA A 123 0.95 10.17 -1.59
C ALA A 123 0.99 10.20 -0.08
N GLN A 124 2.16 10.06 0.45
CA GLN A 124 2.50 10.48 1.80
C GLN A 124 1.93 9.61 2.93
N ARG A 125 2.86 9.08 3.73
CA ARG A 125 2.65 8.47 5.04
C ARG A 125 1.42 7.58 5.11
N LEU A 126 1.66 6.34 5.39
CA LEU A 126 0.64 5.43 5.92
C LEU A 126 -0.25 6.24 6.86
N PRO A 127 -1.59 6.13 6.79
CA PRO A 127 -2.45 6.84 7.71
C PRO A 127 -1.91 6.54 9.11
N GLY A 128 -1.49 7.61 9.81
CA GLY A 128 -0.92 7.45 11.13
C GLY A 128 -1.89 6.70 12.02
N PRO A 129 -1.39 5.86 12.95
CA PRO A 129 -2.21 5.19 13.92
C PRO A 129 -3.08 6.22 14.64
N THR A 130 -4.30 5.85 14.95
CA THR A 130 -5.19 6.71 15.74
C THR A 130 -4.73 6.82 17.19
N PHE A 131 -3.85 5.90 17.62
CA PHE A 131 -3.15 5.92 18.90
C PHE A 131 -1.77 6.59 18.72
N PRO A 132 -1.34 7.47 19.64
CA PRO A 132 -0.01 8.08 19.54
C PRO A 132 1.10 7.05 19.65
N THR A 133 2.03 7.04 18.69
CA THR A 133 3.19 6.12 18.66
C THR A 133 4.44 6.70 19.31
N THR A 134 4.36 7.88 19.90
CA THR A 134 5.50 8.56 20.54
C THR A 134 5.09 9.17 21.88
N GLY A 135 6.06 9.32 22.77
CA GLY A 135 5.85 9.93 24.09
C GLY A 135 5.67 8.91 25.21
N ASN A 136 5.35 9.42 26.40
CA ASN A 136 5.13 8.62 27.61
C ASN A 136 3.61 8.46 27.81
N LEU A 137 3.06 7.34 27.36
CA LEU A 137 1.62 7.10 27.35
C LEU A 137 1.22 6.08 28.41
N LYS A 138 0.07 6.33 29.07
CA LYS A 138 -0.53 5.36 29.99
C LYS A 138 -1.51 4.44 29.28
N GLY A 139 -1.35 3.13 29.50
CA GLY A 139 -2.32 2.10 29.14
C GLY A 139 -2.98 1.51 30.38
N ILE A 140 -4.19 0.96 30.24
CA ILE A 140 -4.89 0.25 31.32
C ILE A 140 -4.98 -1.24 30.98
N ILE A 141 -4.57 -2.07 31.93
CA ILE A 141 -4.68 -3.55 31.87
C ILE A 141 -5.58 -4.00 33.01
N LEU A 142 -6.65 -4.70 32.69
CA LEU A 142 -7.57 -5.26 33.68
C LEU A 142 -7.37 -6.77 33.75
N LEU A 143 -7.05 -7.26 34.94
CA LEU A 143 -6.99 -8.68 35.23
C LEU A 143 -8.41 -9.17 35.52
N VAL A 144 -8.84 -10.22 34.82
CA VAL A 144 -10.22 -10.70 34.84
C VAL A 144 -10.29 -12.15 35.26
N GLU A 145 -11.13 -12.45 36.27
CA GLU A 145 -11.55 -13.77 36.68
C GLU A 145 -13.00 -14.02 36.31
N PHE A 146 -13.33 -15.30 36.07
CA PHE A 146 -14.71 -15.70 35.78
C PHE A 146 -15.38 -16.28 36.99
N ALA A 147 -16.71 -16.46 36.96
CA ALA A 147 -17.45 -17.06 38.07
C ALA A 147 -16.97 -18.49 38.41
N ASP A 148 -16.40 -19.18 37.42
CA ASP A 148 -15.97 -20.58 37.48
C ASP A 148 -14.45 -20.77 37.22
N ASN A 149 -13.70 -19.70 37.00
CA ASN A 149 -12.26 -19.76 36.72
C ASN A 149 -11.54 -18.56 37.34
N GLU A 150 -10.64 -18.81 38.29
CA GLU A 150 -9.83 -17.83 38.97
C GLU A 150 -8.39 -17.87 38.47
N MET A 151 -7.64 -16.80 38.65
CA MET A 151 -6.22 -16.77 38.38
C MET A 151 -5.46 -17.70 39.32
N GLN A 152 -4.33 -18.21 38.85
CA GLN A 152 -3.47 -19.07 39.69
C GLN A 152 -2.94 -18.28 40.86
N GLU A 153 -2.76 -18.99 42.00
CA GLU A 153 -2.17 -18.39 43.21
C GLU A 153 -0.78 -17.77 42.89
N GLY A 154 -0.63 -16.50 43.19
CA GLY A 154 0.57 -15.71 42.90
C GLY A 154 0.56 -14.94 41.57
N ASN A 155 -0.42 -15.19 40.69
CA ASN A 155 -0.62 -14.42 39.46
C ASN A 155 -1.52 -13.22 39.78
N ASP A 156 -0.96 -12.23 40.44
CA ASP A 156 -1.65 -11.02 40.93
C ASP A 156 -1.24 -9.76 40.14
N SER A 157 -1.87 -8.65 40.47
CA SER A 157 -1.60 -7.37 39.83
C SER A 157 -0.14 -6.89 39.97
N GLN A 158 0.57 -7.32 41.00
CA GLN A 158 1.97 -6.95 41.18
C GLN A 158 2.86 -7.73 40.20
N LEU A 159 2.64 -9.03 40.07
CA LEU A 159 3.38 -9.83 39.07
C LEU A 159 3.16 -9.31 37.66
N PHE A 160 1.89 -9.08 37.29
CA PHE A 160 1.59 -8.54 35.95
C PHE A 160 2.08 -7.12 35.76
N HIS A 161 2.07 -6.29 36.79
CA HIS A 161 2.68 -4.96 36.73
C HIS A 161 4.19 -5.08 36.42
N SER A 162 4.91 -5.95 37.11
CA SER A 162 6.33 -6.18 36.87
C SER A 162 6.59 -6.70 35.45
N MET A 163 5.77 -7.64 34.96
CA MET A 163 5.88 -8.19 33.61
C MET A 163 5.65 -7.12 32.53
N MET A 164 4.80 -6.14 32.79
CA MET A 164 4.47 -5.09 31.84
C MET A 164 5.41 -3.89 31.88
N ASN A 165 6.02 -3.57 33.07
CA ASN A 165 6.69 -2.29 33.26
C ASN A 165 8.14 -2.35 33.78
N ASP A 166 8.53 -3.39 34.53
CA ASP A 166 9.81 -3.38 35.23
C ASP A 166 10.96 -3.56 34.25
N GLU A 167 11.96 -2.67 34.33
CA GLU A 167 13.17 -2.75 33.51
C GLU A 167 13.93 -4.05 33.82
N GLY A 168 14.26 -4.80 32.76
CA GLY A 168 15.00 -6.05 32.86
C GLY A 168 14.19 -7.20 33.46
N PHE A 169 12.86 -7.19 33.37
CA PHE A 169 12.05 -8.33 33.79
C PHE A 169 12.52 -9.62 33.11
N SER A 170 12.74 -10.69 33.90
CA SER A 170 13.41 -11.90 33.41
C SER A 170 12.77 -13.22 33.90
N LEU A 171 11.56 -13.17 34.44
CA LEU A 171 10.86 -14.37 34.86
C LEU A 171 10.63 -15.30 33.64
N ASN A 172 10.82 -16.61 33.84
CA ASN A 172 10.73 -17.66 32.82
C ASN A 172 11.66 -17.45 31.59
N GLY A 173 12.76 -16.70 31.76
CA GLY A 173 13.72 -16.43 30.70
C GLY A 173 13.31 -15.29 29.75
N ALA A 174 12.41 -14.40 30.21
CA ALA A 174 12.06 -13.19 29.45
C ALA A 174 13.26 -12.29 29.23
N THR A 175 13.31 -11.63 28.08
CA THR A 175 14.36 -10.66 27.71
C THR A 175 14.13 -9.29 28.37
N GLY A 176 12.90 -8.98 28.73
CA GLY A 176 12.48 -7.74 29.36
C GLY A 176 10.98 -7.71 29.59
N SER A 177 10.47 -6.58 30.08
CA SER A 177 9.03 -6.29 30.18
C SER A 177 8.45 -5.88 28.82
N ALA A 178 7.11 -5.79 28.72
CA ALA A 178 6.44 -5.24 27.56
C ALA A 178 6.89 -3.77 27.30
N ARG A 179 7.07 -3.00 28.35
CA ARG A 179 7.64 -1.65 28.25
C ARG A 179 9.04 -1.68 27.66
N ASP A 180 9.94 -2.56 28.14
CA ASP A 180 11.30 -2.71 27.61
C ASP A 180 11.27 -3.02 26.11
N TYR A 181 10.33 -3.87 25.69
CA TYR A 181 10.12 -4.19 24.28
C TYR A 181 9.86 -2.92 23.47
N PHE A 182 8.80 -2.16 23.78
CA PHE A 182 8.43 -0.98 23.00
C PHE A 182 9.45 0.16 23.10
N VAL A 183 10.09 0.35 24.25
CA VAL A 183 11.19 1.30 24.41
C VAL A 183 12.35 0.95 23.48
N SER A 184 12.70 -0.33 23.41
CA SER A 184 13.77 -0.82 22.52
C SER A 184 13.38 -0.65 21.05
N GLN A 185 12.15 -1.07 20.62
CA GLN A 185 11.74 -0.97 19.22
C GLN A 185 11.68 0.47 18.72
N SER A 186 11.29 1.40 19.58
CA SER A 186 11.15 2.81 19.26
C SER A 186 12.42 3.64 19.46
N MET A 187 13.53 3.03 19.91
CA MET A 187 14.72 3.76 20.37
C MET A 187 14.41 4.85 21.41
N GLY A 188 13.47 4.54 22.32
CA GLY A 188 13.02 5.45 23.36
C GLY A 188 12.06 6.54 22.92
N LYS A 189 11.62 6.58 21.65
CA LYS A 189 10.59 7.55 21.20
C LYS A 189 9.23 7.26 21.81
N PHE A 190 8.94 6.00 22.14
CA PHE A 190 7.72 5.54 22.77
C PHE A 190 8.04 4.82 24.08
N THR A 191 7.52 5.34 25.20
CA THR A 191 7.80 4.83 26.55
C THR A 191 6.48 4.59 27.28
N PRO A 192 5.77 3.48 26.97
CA PRO A 192 4.47 3.20 27.59
C PRO A 192 4.62 2.90 29.09
N ASP A 193 3.55 3.17 29.84
CA ASP A 193 3.42 2.89 31.28
C ASP A 193 2.05 2.24 31.50
N PHE A 194 2.01 0.99 31.94
CA PHE A 194 0.77 0.21 32.02
C PHE A 194 0.28 0.12 33.48
N ASP A 195 -0.85 0.76 33.76
CA ASP A 195 -1.55 0.58 35.03
C ASP A 195 -2.25 -0.79 35.04
N VAL A 196 -1.89 -1.71 35.94
CA VAL A 196 -2.47 -3.05 36.08
C VAL A 196 -3.42 -3.09 37.23
N VAL A 197 -4.68 -3.44 37.01
CA VAL A 197 -5.78 -3.41 37.98
C VAL A 197 -6.51 -4.75 38.02
N GLY A 198 -6.82 -5.22 39.22
CA GLY A 198 -7.54 -6.45 39.43
C GLY A 198 -6.84 -7.41 40.44
N PRO A 199 -7.23 -8.69 40.51
CA PRO A 199 -8.24 -9.38 39.69
C PRO A 199 -9.67 -8.88 39.89
N ILE A 200 -10.42 -8.79 38.78
CA ILE A 200 -11.84 -8.44 38.76
C ILE A 200 -12.65 -9.71 38.54
N LYS A 201 -13.51 -10.08 39.49
CA LYS A 201 -14.36 -11.25 39.38
C LYS A 201 -15.64 -10.92 38.62
N LEU A 202 -15.78 -11.49 37.44
CA LEU A 202 -17.00 -11.34 36.63
C LEU A 202 -18.13 -12.25 37.10
N LYS A 203 -19.36 -11.87 36.75
CA LYS A 203 -20.58 -12.57 37.21
C LYS A 203 -20.87 -13.88 36.49
N LYS A 204 -20.32 -14.08 35.29
CA LYS A 204 -20.60 -15.24 34.44
C LYS A 204 -19.38 -16.15 34.31
N SER A 205 -19.62 -17.36 33.83
CA SER A 205 -18.59 -18.33 33.52
C SER A 205 -17.75 -17.92 32.30
N MET A 206 -16.54 -18.43 32.17
CA MET A 206 -15.72 -18.24 30.99
C MET A 206 -16.47 -18.64 29.71
N MET A 207 -17.15 -19.81 29.75
CA MET A 207 -17.98 -20.29 28.64
C MET A 207 -19.06 -19.29 28.19
N TYR A 208 -19.62 -18.46 29.10
CA TYR A 208 -20.62 -17.45 28.70
C TYR A 208 -20.06 -16.40 27.74
N TYR A 209 -18.81 -15.99 27.93
CA TYR A 209 -18.16 -14.97 27.12
C TYR A 209 -17.47 -15.55 25.87
N GLY A 210 -16.84 -16.73 25.97
CA GLY A 210 -15.95 -17.32 25.00
C GLY A 210 -16.55 -18.45 24.16
N VAL A 211 -17.75 -18.97 24.48
CA VAL A 211 -18.28 -20.07 23.64
C VAL A 211 -18.43 -19.63 22.18
N ASN A 212 -17.89 -20.45 21.28
CA ASN A 212 -17.93 -20.14 19.86
C ASN A 212 -19.35 -20.10 19.29
N ASP A 213 -19.60 -19.13 18.44
CA ASP A 213 -20.82 -19.03 17.64
C ASP A 213 -20.81 -20.03 16.46
N ARG A 214 -21.77 -19.94 15.55
CA ARG A 214 -21.87 -20.83 14.38
C ARG A 214 -20.74 -20.67 13.36
N ASN A 215 -19.99 -19.55 13.44
CA ASN A 215 -18.88 -19.26 12.55
C ASN A 215 -17.54 -19.63 13.19
N GLY A 216 -17.54 -20.15 14.43
CA GLY A 216 -16.32 -20.47 15.18
C GLY A 216 -15.72 -19.30 15.93
N GLN A 217 -16.42 -18.19 16.07
CA GLN A 217 -15.95 -16.97 16.76
C GLN A 217 -16.52 -16.88 18.17
N ASP A 218 -15.76 -16.32 19.10
CA ASP A 218 -16.22 -16.01 20.45
C ASP A 218 -17.52 -15.20 20.43
N SER A 219 -18.52 -15.67 21.18
CA SER A 219 -19.86 -15.09 21.06
C SER A 219 -20.04 -13.76 21.79
N LYS A 220 -19.30 -13.52 22.91
CA LYS A 220 -19.53 -12.35 23.76
C LYS A 220 -18.29 -11.75 24.43
N PRO A 221 -17.12 -11.71 23.80
CA PRO A 221 -15.91 -11.17 24.45
C PRO A 221 -16.06 -9.69 24.81
N GLY A 222 -16.78 -8.89 24.00
CA GLY A 222 -17.03 -7.49 24.33
C GLY A 222 -17.91 -7.27 25.57
N GLU A 223 -18.81 -8.22 25.95
CA GLU A 223 -19.54 -8.14 27.22
C GLU A 223 -18.59 -8.31 28.43
N MET A 224 -17.55 -9.15 28.29
CA MET A 224 -16.48 -9.31 29.28
C MET A 224 -15.76 -7.98 29.51
N VAL A 225 -15.32 -7.34 28.44
CA VAL A 225 -14.61 -6.06 28.51
C VAL A 225 -15.47 -4.98 29.16
N LYS A 226 -16.73 -4.85 28.73
CA LYS A 226 -17.67 -3.89 29.32
C LYS A 226 -17.85 -4.11 30.81
N GLU A 227 -18.12 -5.35 31.25
CA GLU A 227 -18.34 -5.67 32.68
C GLU A 227 -17.07 -5.38 33.49
N ALA A 228 -15.88 -5.68 32.96
CA ALA A 228 -14.61 -5.40 33.62
C ALA A 228 -14.37 -3.88 33.76
N CYS A 229 -14.60 -3.09 32.70
CA CYS A 229 -14.44 -1.63 32.73
C CYS A 229 -15.43 -0.96 33.70
N GLU A 230 -16.70 -1.38 33.66
CA GLU A 230 -17.72 -0.88 34.59
C GLU A 230 -17.37 -1.21 36.06
N TYR A 231 -16.88 -2.41 36.33
CA TYR A 231 -16.43 -2.79 37.65
C TYR A 231 -15.20 -1.98 38.09
N ALA A 232 -14.19 -1.86 37.24
CA ALA A 232 -12.98 -1.08 37.53
C ALA A 232 -13.31 0.37 37.86
N SER A 233 -14.22 0.99 37.12
CA SER A 233 -14.67 2.36 37.38
C SER A 233 -15.47 2.49 38.65
N ASN A 234 -16.51 1.64 38.86
CA ASN A 234 -17.50 1.85 39.90
C ASN A 234 -17.05 1.30 41.26
N GLU A 235 -16.35 0.15 41.29
CA GLU A 235 -15.98 -0.52 42.53
C GLU A 235 -14.52 -0.30 42.93
N LEU A 236 -13.60 -0.17 41.94
CA LEU A 236 -12.18 0.03 42.22
C LEU A 236 -11.74 1.49 42.07
N GLY A 237 -12.64 2.39 41.61
CA GLY A 237 -12.38 3.82 41.50
C GLY A 237 -11.36 4.20 40.42
N VAL A 238 -11.20 3.36 39.38
CA VAL A 238 -10.33 3.66 38.26
C VAL A 238 -10.89 4.87 37.49
N ASP A 239 -10.06 5.87 37.29
CA ASP A 239 -10.37 7.04 36.50
C ASP A 239 -9.92 6.86 35.06
N PHE A 240 -10.84 6.48 34.17
CA PHE A 240 -10.57 6.22 32.77
C PHE A 240 -10.23 7.49 31.96
N SER A 241 -10.45 8.68 32.49
CA SER A 241 -10.04 9.91 31.81
C SER A 241 -8.52 10.05 31.61
N LYS A 242 -7.72 9.29 32.37
CA LYS A 242 -6.25 9.23 32.25
C LYS A 242 -5.77 8.51 30.99
N TYR A 243 -6.64 7.75 30.35
CA TYR A 243 -6.35 6.91 29.18
C TYR A 243 -7.04 7.45 27.93
N ASP A 244 -7.50 8.69 27.92
CA ASP A 244 -7.98 9.49 26.79
C ASP A 244 -6.96 10.60 26.53
N TYR A 245 -5.94 10.29 25.73
CA TYR A 245 -4.75 11.12 25.60
C TYR A 245 -5.00 12.38 24.76
N ASN A 246 -5.81 12.25 23.71
CA ASN A 246 -6.16 13.34 22.79
C ASN A 246 -7.36 14.17 23.29
N ASN A 247 -8.00 13.76 24.39
CA ASN A 247 -9.20 14.36 24.98
C ASN A 247 -10.41 14.41 24.02
N ASP A 248 -10.56 13.40 23.17
CA ASP A 248 -11.70 13.27 22.25
C ASP A 248 -12.94 12.62 22.89
N GLY A 249 -12.82 12.18 24.15
CA GLY A 249 -13.88 11.52 24.90
C GLY A 249 -13.87 10.00 24.79
N ILE A 250 -12.88 9.44 24.12
CA ILE A 250 -12.70 8.00 23.91
C ILE A 250 -11.47 7.54 24.71
N VAL A 251 -11.59 6.43 25.42
CA VAL A 251 -10.45 5.73 26.00
C VAL A 251 -9.64 5.12 24.86
N ASP A 252 -8.38 5.50 24.74
CA ASP A 252 -7.55 5.12 23.62
C ASP A 252 -7.42 3.60 23.46
N PHE A 253 -7.27 2.88 24.60
CA PHE A 253 -7.13 1.44 24.61
C PHE A 253 -7.35 0.81 25.99
N VAL A 254 -7.96 -0.38 26.02
CA VAL A 254 -8.08 -1.24 27.21
C VAL A 254 -7.55 -2.64 26.89
N TYR A 255 -6.72 -3.18 27.76
CA TYR A 255 -6.27 -4.56 27.63
C TYR A 255 -6.85 -5.45 28.75
N ILE A 256 -7.25 -6.66 28.40
CA ILE A 256 -7.75 -7.67 29.37
C ILE A 256 -6.77 -8.84 29.43
N ILE A 257 -6.31 -9.19 30.61
CA ILE A 257 -5.68 -10.48 30.87
C ILE A 257 -6.69 -11.34 31.64
N TYR A 258 -7.18 -12.39 30.99
CA TYR A 258 -8.22 -13.25 31.58
C TYR A 258 -7.65 -14.55 32.16
N ALA A 259 -8.22 -15.03 33.26
CA ALA A 259 -7.81 -16.24 33.95
C ALA A 259 -7.92 -17.50 33.08
N GLY A 260 -6.94 -18.37 33.18
CA GLY A 260 -6.91 -19.67 32.51
C GLY A 260 -6.26 -19.67 31.14
N TYR A 261 -6.72 -20.54 30.23
CA TYR A 261 -6.08 -20.88 28.95
C TYR A 261 -6.79 -20.24 27.78
N ALA A 262 -6.04 -20.03 26.69
CA ALA A 262 -6.54 -19.51 25.42
C ALA A 262 -6.90 -20.62 24.41
N GLU A 263 -7.90 -20.37 23.58
CA GLU A 263 -8.27 -21.26 22.48
C GLU A 263 -7.16 -21.34 21.43
N SER A 264 -6.38 -20.26 21.20
CA SER A 264 -5.23 -20.23 20.30
C SER A 264 -4.13 -21.24 20.63
N TYR A 265 -4.09 -21.76 21.85
CA TYR A 265 -3.25 -22.89 22.25
C TYR A 265 -3.95 -24.25 22.15
N GLY A 266 -5.14 -24.30 21.55
CA GLY A 266 -5.92 -25.54 21.42
C GLY A 266 -6.75 -25.90 22.65
N ALA A 267 -7.03 -24.95 23.55
CA ALA A 267 -8.00 -25.15 24.63
C ALA A 267 -9.42 -25.30 24.05
N SER A 268 -10.38 -25.54 24.93
CA SER A 268 -11.77 -25.76 24.52
C SER A 268 -12.36 -24.57 23.81
N SER A 269 -13.21 -24.78 22.81
CA SER A 269 -14.04 -23.74 22.14
C SER A 269 -15.04 -23.05 23.10
N ASN A 270 -14.93 -23.25 24.39
CA ASN A 270 -15.59 -22.53 25.45
C ASN A 270 -14.65 -21.50 26.12
N THR A 271 -13.39 -21.45 25.73
CA THR A 271 -12.43 -20.46 26.17
C THR A 271 -12.41 -19.29 25.19
N ILE A 272 -11.59 -18.28 25.42
CA ILE A 272 -11.52 -17.08 24.58
C ILE A 272 -10.26 -17.15 23.73
N TRP A 273 -10.39 -16.79 22.45
CA TRP A 273 -9.25 -16.56 21.57
C TRP A 273 -8.65 -15.18 21.86
N PRO A 274 -7.33 -15.02 22.07
CA PRO A 274 -6.69 -13.71 22.18
C PRO A 274 -6.90 -12.90 20.91
N HIS A 275 -7.36 -11.64 21.05
CA HIS A 275 -7.69 -10.80 19.92
C HIS A 275 -7.73 -9.32 20.29
N ALA A 276 -7.57 -8.43 19.29
CA ALA A 276 -7.90 -7.02 19.33
C ALA A 276 -9.22 -6.74 18.58
N SER A 277 -10.08 -5.89 19.13
CA SER A 277 -11.37 -5.60 18.52
C SER A 277 -11.95 -4.26 18.98
N ASN A 278 -13.14 -3.94 18.49
CA ASN A 278 -13.85 -2.70 18.79
C ASN A 278 -15.27 -2.98 19.30
N LEU A 279 -15.60 -2.48 20.50
CA LEU A 279 -16.90 -2.67 21.14
C LEU A 279 -18.07 -2.12 20.31
N VAL A 280 -17.85 -1.00 19.60
CA VAL A 280 -18.89 -0.39 18.76
C VAL A 280 -19.25 -1.29 17.60
N SER A 281 -18.26 -1.94 16.97
CA SER A 281 -18.52 -2.92 15.89
C SER A 281 -19.28 -4.15 16.38
N LEU A 282 -19.10 -4.50 17.66
CA LEU A 282 -19.86 -5.58 18.34
C LEU A 282 -21.24 -5.12 18.83
N GLY A 283 -21.62 -3.86 18.60
CA GLY A 283 -22.89 -3.31 19.07
C GLY A 283 -22.97 -3.04 20.58
N ILE A 284 -21.81 -2.93 21.23
CA ILE A 284 -21.68 -2.76 22.67
C ILE A 284 -21.32 -1.30 23.00
N ASP A 285 -22.16 -0.65 23.76
CA ASP A 285 -21.90 0.67 24.33
C ASP A 285 -21.30 0.52 25.74
N CYS A 286 -20.08 1.02 25.92
CA CYS A 286 -19.37 1.02 27.20
C CYS A 286 -18.93 2.43 27.53
N ASN A 287 -19.58 3.06 28.54
CA ASN A 287 -19.27 4.40 29.00
C ASN A 287 -18.87 4.38 30.49
N VAL A 288 -17.65 4.81 30.77
CA VAL A 288 -17.05 4.84 32.12
C VAL A 288 -16.47 6.22 32.39
N ASN A 289 -16.80 6.84 33.51
CA ASN A 289 -16.40 8.20 33.90
C ASN A 289 -16.69 9.25 32.80
N GLY A 290 -17.73 9.05 31.97
CA GLY A 290 -18.08 9.95 30.87
C GLY A 290 -17.16 9.79 29.64
N LYS A 291 -16.32 8.76 29.59
CA LYS A 291 -15.48 8.36 28.45
C LYS A 291 -16.00 7.07 27.82
N GLN A 292 -15.97 7.00 26.51
CA GLN A 292 -16.39 5.80 25.77
C GLN A 292 -15.21 4.87 25.58
N VAL A 293 -15.34 3.60 25.98
CA VAL A 293 -14.39 2.54 25.65
C VAL A 293 -14.81 1.94 24.30
N GLN A 294 -13.91 2.00 23.32
CA GLN A 294 -14.15 1.46 21.98
C GLN A 294 -13.19 0.33 21.65
N ARG A 295 -11.88 0.54 21.78
CA ARG A 295 -10.86 -0.43 21.42
C ARG A 295 -10.42 -1.23 22.62
N TYR A 296 -10.25 -2.49 22.40
CA TYR A 296 -9.68 -3.41 23.37
C TYR A 296 -8.88 -4.51 22.72
N ALA A 297 -8.01 -5.15 23.51
CA ALA A 297 -7.46 -6.45 23.18
C ALA A 297 -7.44 -7.33 24.44
N CYS A 298 -7.23 -8.62 24.24
CA CYS A 298 -7.19 -9.58 25.35
C CYS A 298 -6.21 -10.73 25.11
N SER A 299 -5.70 -11.30 26.20
CA SER A 299 -4.92 -12.53 26.21
C SER A 299 -5.19 -13.35 27.46
N SER A 300 -4.77 -14.63 27.44
CA SER A 300 -4.89 -15.52 28.60
C SER A 300 -3.80 -15.27 29.64
N GLU A 301 -4.08 -15.67 30.87
CA GLU A 301 -3.10 -15.77 31.95
C GLU A 301 -2.10 -16.90 31.70
N LEU A 302 -2.60 -18.05 31.24
CA LEU A 302 -1.84 -19.28 31.16
C LEU A 302 -1.58 -19.73 29.72
N LYS A 303 -0.41 -20.31 29.55
CA LYS A 303 0.04 -20.94 28.34
C LYS A 303 -0.41 -22.40 28.24
N TYR A 304 -0.52 -22.89 26.98
CA TYR A 304 -0.94 -24.26 26.66
C TYR A 304 -2.41 -24.56 27.03
N VAL A 305 -2.70 -25.83 27.36
CA VAL A 305 -4.05 -26.31 27.68
C VAL A 305 -4.11 -26.97 29.06
N SER A 306 -3.00 -26.96 29.78
CA SER A 306 -2.88 -27.57 31.14
C SER A 306 -1.63 -27.07 31.85
N GLY A 307 -1.62 -27.17 33.18
CA GLY A 307 -0.50 -26.69 33.99
C GLY A 307 -0.69 -25.26 34.49
N THR A 308 0.35 -24.68 35.04
CA THR A 308 0.32 -23.36 35.66
C THR A 308 1.37 -22.40 35.05
N ARG A 309 1.79 -22.69 33.82
CA ARG A 309 2.79 -21.87 33.15
C ARG A 309 2.18 -20.55 32.73
N LEU A 310 2.77 -19.47 33.23
CA LEU A 310 2.36 -18.11 32.87
C LEU A 310 2.60 -17.82 31.38
N GLU A 311 1.67 -17.14 30.76
CA GLU A 311 1.84 -16.59 29.41
C GLU A 311 2.92 -15.50 29.43
N GLY A 312 3.70 -15.40 28.34
CA GLY A 312 4.68 -14.33 28.15
C GLY A 312 4.06 -13.03 27.63
N ILE A 313 4.93 -12.08 27.28
CA ILE A 313 4.50 -10.78 26.73
C ILE A 313 4.23 -10.82 25.21
N GLY A 314 4.55 -11.93 24.52
CA GLY A 314 4.51 -11.99 23.05
C GLY A 314 3.13 -11.70 22.48
N THR A 315 2.09 -12.35 23.02
CA THR A 315 0.69 -12.10 22.65
C THR A 315 0.29 -10.65 22.95
N PHE A 316 0.69 -10.11 24.12
CA PHE A 316 0.44 -8.72 24.43
C PHE A 316 1.11 -7.78 23.41
N CYS A 317 2.37 -8.03 23.06
CA CYS A 317 3.09 -7.20 22.07
C CYS A 317 2.44 -7.25 20.70
N HIS A 318 1.99 -8.41 20.24
CA HIS A 318 1.25 -8.57 18.98
C HIS A 318 -0.05 -7.75 18.99
N GLU A 319 -0.92 -8.01 19.95
CA GLU A 319 -2.23 -7.34 20.03
C GLU A 319 -2.12 -5.83 20.25
N PHE A 320 -1.12 -5.38 21.01
CA PHE A 320 -0.89 -3.95 21.19
C PHE A 320 -0.30 -3.29 19.94
N SER A 321 0.42 -4.04 19.10
CA SER A 321 0.92 -3.55 17.81
C SER A 321 -0.20 -3.22 16.85
N HIS A 322 -1.34 -3.92 16.90
CA HIS A 322 -2.55 -3.52 16.15
C HIS A 322 -3.07 -2.14 16.58
N VAL A 323 -2.98 -1.81 17.87
CA VAL A 323 -3.35 -0.48 18.37
C VAL A 323 -2.40 0.60 17.83
N LEU A 324 -1.12 0.26 17.64
CA LEU A 324 -0.13 1.13 17.01
C LEU A 324 -0.29 1.24 15.49
N GLY A 325 -1.20 0.44 14.88
CA GLY A 325 -1.56 0.51 13.45
C GLY A 325 -0.90 -0.53 12.55
N LEU A 326 -0.29 -1.58 13.10
CA LEU A 326 0.27 -2.68 12.32
C LEU A 326 -0.81 -3.73 12.04
N PRO A 327 -0.92 -4.23 10.80
CA PRO A 327 -1.79 -5.35 10.43
C PRO A 327 -1.12 -6.69 10.78
N ASP A 328 -1.90 -7.78 10.71
CA ASP A 328 -1.36 -9.13 10.70
C ASP A 328 -0.48 -9.38 9.46
N ALA A 329 0.69 -9.95 9.68
CA ALA A 329 1.64 -10.27 8.62
C ALA A 329 1.46 -11.68 8.05
N TYR A 330 0.65 -12.51 8.70
CA TYR A 330 0.32 -13.85 8.22
C TYR A 330 -0.86 -13.86 7.23
N HIS A 331 -1.07 -14.99 6.56
CA HIS A 331 -2.20 -15.17 5.65
C HIS A 331 -3.50 -15.42 6.43
N THR A 332 -4.33 -14.40 6.64
CA THR A 332 -5.51 -14.43 7.51
C THR A 332 -6.63 -15.38 7.05
N TYR A 333 -6.61 -15.88 5.82
CA TYR A 333 -7.61 -16.83 5.30
C TYR A 333 -7.07 -18.25 5.11
N ASN A 334 -5.76 -18.44 5.05
CA ASN A 334 -5.14 -19.75 4.87
C ASN A 334 -3.75 -19.83 5.52
N GLN A 335 -3.69 -20.12 6.80
CA GLN A 335 -2.44 -20.24 7.55
C GLN A 335 -1.64 -21.53 7.25
N GLN A 336 -2.02 -22.32 6.27
CA GLN A 336 -1.13 -23.34 5.70
C GLN A 336 -0.05 -22.70 4.80
N ILE A 337 -0.29 -21.47 4.36
CA ILE A 337 0.68 -20.66 3.62
C ILE A 337 1.53 -19.96 4.67
N VAL A 338 2.79 -20.37 4.75
CA VAL A 338 3.76 -19.74 5.64
C VAL A 338 4.18 -18.41 5.04
N GLN A 339 4.19 -17.38 5.87
CA GLN A 339 4.58 -16.02 5.49
C GLN A 339 5.86 -15.61 6.23
N LEU A 340 5.77 -14.71 7.20
CA LEU A 340 6.93 -14.23 7.94
C LEU A 340 7.27 -15.14 9.17
N GLY A 341 6.29 -15.77 9.74
CA GLY A 341 6.42 -16.75 10.81
C GLY A 341 7.18 -16.26 12.03
N ALA A 342 8.17 -17.04 12.46
CA ALA A 342 8.99 -16.72 13.62
C ALA A 342 9.87 -15.46 13.47
N TRP A 343 9.95 -14.90 12.27
CA TRP A 343 10.71 -13.67 12.00
C TRP A 343 10.00 -12.40 12.44
N ASP A 344 8.68 -12.42 12.59
CA ASP A 344 7.86 -11.23 12.76
C ASP A 344 6.89 -11.37 13.92
N VAL A 345 6.71 -10.32 14.74
CA VAL A 345 5.79 -10.32 15.88
C VAL A 345 4.33 -10.30 15.44
N MET A 346 4.04 -9.75 14.25
CA MET A 346 2.69 -9.73 13.65
C MET A 346 2.35 -11.04 12.90
N ASP A 347 3.22 -12.05 13.01
CA ASP A 347 2.99 -13.44 12.64
C ASP A 347 3.32 -14.32 13.87
N THR A 348 3.73 -15.57 13.71
CA THR A 348 3.98 -16.51 14.82
C THR A 348 5.23 -16.19 15.65
N GLY A 349 5.98 -15.15 15.35
CA GLY A 349 7.10 -14.66 16.15
C GLY A 349 6.70 -14.24 17.58
N ASN A 350 5.44 -13.87 17.80
CA ASN A 350 4.89 -13.63 19.14
C ASN A 350 5.04 -14.83 20.09
N TYR A 351 5.21 -16.04 19.54
CA TYR A 351 5.43 -17.29 20.31
C TYR A 351 6.90 -17.62 20.58
N ASN A 352 7.86 -16.83 20.09
CA ASN A 352 9.29 -17.07 20.29
C ASN A 352 9.65 -17.11 21.79
N ASN A 353 10.57 -17.99 22.15
CA ASN A 353 10.92 -18.27 23.56
C ASN A 353 9.67 -18.48 24.43
N GLU A 354 8.74 -19.27 23.94
CA GLU A 354 7.48 -19.52 24.67
C GLU A 354 6.72 -18.22 25.02
N SER A 355 6.66 -17.27 24.08
CA SER A 355 6.06 -15.93 24.17
C SER A 355 6.78 -14.96 25.12
N HIS A 356 7.95 -15.31 25.64
CA HIS A 356 8.70 -14.44 26.55
C HIS A 356 9.69 -13.48 25.84
N THR A 357 9.97 -13.74 24.55
CA THR A 357 10.91 -12.93 23.77
C THR A 357 10.42 -12.82 22.32
N PRO A 358 9.38 -12.00 22.07
CA PRO A 358 8.97 -11.72 20.69
C PRO A 358 10.10 -11.05 19.93
N PRO A 359 10.23 -11.26 18.59
CA PRO A 359 11.29 -10.66 17.81
C PRO A 359 11.11 -9.13 17.74
N ALA A 360 12.20 -8.44 17.48
CA ALA A 360 12.15 -7.00 17.26
C ALA A 360 11.29 -6.67 16.01
N TYR A 361 10.67 -5.50 16.03
CA TYR A 361 10.03 -4.96 14.83
C TYR A 361 11.01 -4.88 13.68
N SER A 362 10.52 -5.23 12.48
CA SER A 362 11.26 -4.97 11.24
C SER A 362 11.47 -3.47 11.02
N ALA A 363 12.37 -3.11 10.13
CA ALA A 363 12.55 -1.72 9.72
C ALA A 363 11.27 -1.15 9.09
N PHE A 364 10.51 -1.98 8.37
CA PHE A 364 9.26 -1.56 7.76
C PHE A 364 8.16 -1.29 8.80
N GLU A 365 8.02 -2.13 9.82
CA GLU A 365 7.11 -1.88 10.95
C GLU A 365 7.51 -0.61 11.71
N ARG A 366 8.81 -0.41 12.01
CA ARG A 366 9.31 0.81 12.64
C ARG A 366 9.05 2.05 11.79
N PHE A 367 9.20 1.96 10.48
CA PHE A 367 8.86 3.02 9.53
C PHE A 367 7.36 3.34 9.58
N THR A 368 6.51 2.33 9.56
CA THR A 368 5.05 2.44 9.59
C THR A 368 4.57 3.19 10.82
N VAL A 369 5.13 2.89 12.00
CA VAL A 369 4.77 3.57 13.24
C VAL A 369 5.57 4.85 13.51
N GLY A 370 6.44 5.27 12.59
CA GLY A 370 7.21 6.53 12.66
C GLY A 370 8.45 6.49 13.54
N TRP A 371 9.01 5.30 13.80
CA TRP A 371 10.20 5.14 14.63
C TRP A 371 11.51 5.08 13.84
N LEU A 372 11.44 4.84 12.53
CA LEU A 372 12.57 4.76 11.62
C LEU A 372 12.24 5.50 10.31
N ASP A 373 13.26 6.10 9.70
CA ASP A 373 13.25 6.57 8.31
C ASP A 373 14.30 5.79 7.53
N PHE A 374 13.94 5.32 6.32
CA PHE A 374 14.87 4.60 5.45
C PHE A 374 15.91 5.52 4.82
N THR A 375 17.12 4.98 4.65
CA THR A 375 18.08 5.57 3.72
C THR A 375 17.90 4.93 2.35
N GLU A 376 17.59 5.74 1.34
CA GLU A 376 17.43 5.25 -0.04
C GLU A 376 18.76 4.83 -0.63
N LEU A 377 18.83 3.64 -1.23
CA LEU A 377 19.95 3.18 -2.04
C LEU A 377 19.68 3.47 -3.51
N ASP A 378 20.35 4.47 -4.04
CA ASP A 378 20.21 4.93 -5.41
C ASP A 378 21.55 5.21 -6.12
N THR A 379 22.65 5.12 -5.39
CA THR A 379 23.99 5.43 -5.89
C THR A 379 24.89 4.20 -5.81
N PRO A 380 25.58 3.82 -6.90
CA PRO A 380 26.53 2.71 -6.91
C PRO A 380 27.61 2.84 -5.84
N ALA A 381 27.87 1.75 -5.15
CA ALA A 381 28.87 1.68 -4.12
C ALA A 381 29.59 0.32 -4.12
N ASP A 382 30.93 0.34 -3.97
CA ASP A 382 31.73 -0.88 -3.89
C ASP A 382 31.56 -1.62 -2.56
N SER A 383 31.29 -0.87 -1.50
CA SER A 383 31.07 -1.44 -0.17
C SER A 383 30.20 -0.52 0.67
N ILE A 384 29.11 -1.06 1.16
CA ILE A 384 28.22 -0.45 2.16
C ILE A 384 28.25 -1.35 3.38
N THR A 385 28.28 -0.76 4.56
CA THR A 385 28.16 -1.48 5.83
C THR A 385 26.81 -1.19 6.45
N LEU A 386 26.21 -2.20 7.07
CA LEU A 386 24.94 -2.11 7.75
C LEU A 386 25.07 -2.75 9.13
N ASP A 387 24.99 -1.92 10.16
CA ASP A 387 25.01 -2.34 11.54
C ASP A 387 23.66 -2.94 11.95
N GLU A 388 23.63 -3.64 13.07
CA GLU A 388 22.44 -4.31 13.59
C GLU A 388 21.30 -3.32 13.84
N LEU A 389 20.09 -3.64 13.34
CA LEU A 389 18.90 -2.79 13.41
C LEU A 389 18.50 -2.44 14.84
N THR A 390 18.58 -3.43 15.74
CA THR A 390 18.14 -3.27 17.14
C THR A 390 19.00 -2.32 17.96
N GLU A 391 20.26 -2.13 17.55
CA GLU A 391 21.23 -1.24 18.24
C GLU A 391 21.32 0.13 17.55
N ASN A 392 21.25 0.17 16.22
CA ASN A 392 21.60 1.38 15.45
C ASN A 392 20.42 2.02 14.72
N ASN A 393 19.27 1.32 14.61
CA ASN A 393 18.05 1.80 13.96
C ASN A 393 18.27 2.33 12.54
N VAL A 394 19.13 1.64 11.78
CA VAL A 394 19.46 1.97 10.39
C VAL A 394 18.99 0.84 9.49
N ALA A 395 18.32 1.20 8.42
CA ALA A 395 17.93 0.29 7.35
C ALA A 395 17.94 1.02 6.00
N TYR A 396 18.08 0.26 4.93
CA TYR A 396 18.08 0.79 3.58
C TYR A 396 16.78 0.43 2.84
N ARG A 397 16.44 1.26 1.87
CA ARG A 397 15.35 1.01 0.92
C ARG A 397 15.89 1.01 -0.50
N ILE A 398 15.39 0.11 -1.34
CA ILE A 398 15.59 0.07 -2.78
C ILE A 398 14.22 0.26 -3.43
N SER A 399 13.96 1.43 -3.98
CA SER A 399 12.71 1.73 -4.69
C SER A 399 12.66 1.04 -6.05
N THR A 400 11.48 0.59 -6.45
CA THR A 400 11.17 0.09 -7.80
C THR A 400 10.65 1.23 -8.70
N ALA A 401 10.09 0.90 -9.85
CA ALA A 401 9.38 1.87 -10.70
C ALA A 401 8.01 2.27 -10.12
N ASP A 402 7.39 1.40 -9.33
CA ASP A 402 6.18 1.70 -8.57
C ASP A 402 6.56 2.32 -7.22
N GLU A 403 6.08 3.50 -6.91
CA GLU A 403 6.38 4.20 -5.66
C GLU A 403 5.88 3.47 -4.39
N ASN A 404 4.91 2.56 -4.53
CA ASN A 404 4.39 1.73 -3.43
C ASN A 404 5.10 0.39 -3.31
N GLU A 405 5.97 0.06 -4.26
CA GLU A 405 6.69 -1.20 -4.29
C GLU A 405 8.18 -0.95 -4.11
N PHE A 406 8.78 -1.57 -3.11
CA PHE A 406 10.20 -1.40 -2.79
C PHE A 406 10.73 -2.58 -1.98
N PHE A 407 12.04 -2.70 -1.91
CA PHE A 407 12.71 -3.64 -1.02
C PHE A 407 13.31 -2.91 0.18
N THR A 408 13.25 -3.53 1.36
CA THR A 408 13.95 -3.05 2.55
C THR A 408 15.09 -4.00 2.92
N LEU A 409 16.18 -3.44 3.40
CA LEU A 409 17.38 -4.15 3.80
C LEU A 409 17.69 -3.80 5.25
N GLU A 410 17.76 -4.82 6.11
CA GLU A 410 18.06 -4.68 7.53
C GLU A 410 18.97 -5.78 8.03
N ASN A 411 19.82 -5.46 8.98
CA ASN A 411 20.72 -6.43 9.60
C ASN A 411 20.11 -6.96 10.91
N ARG A 412 19.83 -8.26 10.96
CA ARG A 412 19.30 -8.95 12.13
C ARG A 412 20.34 -9.90 12.71
N GLN A 413 20.51 -9.84 14.01
CA GLN A 413 21.45 -10.70 14.73
C GLN A 413 20.74 -11.39 15.89
N GLN A 414 21.08 -12.66 16.20
CA GLN A 414 20.46 -13.43 17.30
C GLN A 414 20.88 -12.90 18.66
N LYS A 415 20.46 -11.68 19.01
CA LYS A 415 20.74 -10.98 20.27
C LYS A 415 19.51 -10.24 20.78
N GLY A 416 19.46 -9.99 22.08
CA GLY A 416 18.37 -9.23 22.68
C GLY A 416 17.00 -9.79 22.33
N TRP A 417 16.13 -9.01 21.72
CA TRP A 417 14.81 -9.43 21.30
C TRP A 417 14.82 -10.42 20.13
N ASP A 418 15.89 -10.41 19.32
CA ASP A 418 16.06 -11.36 18.21
C ASP A 418 16.81 -12.65 18.59
N ALA A 419 17.10 -12.86 19.88
CA ALA A 419 17.89 -14.00 20.34
C ALA A 419 17.29 -15.37 19.96
N TYR A 420 15.99 -15.44 19.72
CA TYR A 420 15.25 -16.66 19.41
C TYR A 420 14.70 -16.70 17.97
N GLN A 421 15.16 -15.80 17.10
CA GLN A 421 14.91 -15.90 15.67
C GLN A 421 15.60 -17.13 15.06
N PRO A 422 15.08 -17.67 13.95
CA PRO A 422 15.65 -18.89 13.31
C PRO A 422 17.10 -18.73 12.88
N GLY A 423 17.55 -17.51 12.51
CA GLY A 423 18.87 -17.23 12.02
C GLY A 423 19.30 -15.78 12.19
N ARG A 424 20.37 -15.39 11.50
CA ARG A 424 20.92 -14.03 11.51
C ARG A 424 21.50 -13.69 10.15
N GLY A 425 21.57 -12.40 9.82
CA GLY A 425 22.11 -11.91 8.56
C GLY A 425 21.41 -10.67 8.04
N LEU A 426 21.59 -10.41 6.75
CA LEU A 426 20.82 -9.42 6.02
C LEU A 426 19.44 -9.98 5.73
N MET A 427 18.43 -9.35 6.29
CA MET A 427 17.03 -9.61 6.02
C MET A 427 16.54 -8.65 4.94
N ILE A 428 15.88 -9.16 3.92
CA ILE A 428 15.31 -8.38 2.83
C ILE A 428 13.81 -8.64 2.79
N PHE A 429 13.01 -7.56 2.81
CA PHE A 429 11.58 -7.65 2.57
C PHE A 429 11.23 -7.04 1.23
N HIS A 430 10.27 -7.65 0.53
CA HIS A 430 9.60 -7.10 -0.62
C HIS A 430 8.26 -6.50 -0.18
N ILE A 431 8.15 -5.20 -0.26
CA ILE A 431 6.98 -4.46 0.16
C ILE A 431 6.20 -4.01 -1.08
N ALA A 432 4.91 -4.34 -1.13
CA ALA A 432 3.97 -3.84 -2.13
C ALA A 432 2.77 -3.21 -1.39
N TYR A 433 2.95 -1.96 -0.97
CA TYR A 433 1.99 -1.30 -0.10
C TYR A 433 0.65 -1.04 -0.79
N GLU A 434 -0.43 -1.43 -0.13
CA GLU A 434 -1.80 -1.12 -0.53
C GLU A 434 -2.64 -0.76 0.71
N GLN A 435 -3.13 0.48 0.76
CA GLN A 435 -3.87 1.00 1.92
C GLN A 435 -5.07 0.15 2.30
N SER A 436 -5.83 -0.32 1.32
CA SER A 436 -7.02 -1.14 1.57
C SER A 436 -6.70 -2.50 2.19
N ALA A 437 -5.55 -3.09 1.83
CA ALA A 437 -5.09 -4.33 2.41
C ALA A 437 -4.63 -4.15 3.86
N TRP A 438 -3.99 -2.99 4.14
CA TRP A 438 -3.62 -2.59 5.49
C TRP A 438 -4.84 -2.35 6.37
N ASP A 439 -5.77 -1.52 5.92
CA ASP A 439 -7.01 -1.20 6.65
C ASP A 439 -7.91 -2.43 6.86
N GLY A 440 -7.88 -3.35 5.90
CA GLY A 440 -8.68 -4.57 5.90
C GLY A 440 -8.03 -5.77 6.58
N ASN A 441 -6.80 -5.64 7.09
CA ASN A 441 -6.03 -6.72 7.71
C ASN A 441 -5.84 -7.97 6.83
N TYR A 442 -5.52 -7.78 5.54
CA TYR A 442 -5.29 -8.88 4.59
C TYR A 442 -4.03 -8.68 3.73
N VAL A 443 -3.00 -8.04 4.30
CA VAL A 443 -1.77 -7.67 3.54
C VAL A 443 -1.12 -8.83 2.80
N ASN A 444 -1.14 -10.02 3.37
CA ASN A 444 -0.56 -11.23 2.80
C ASN A 444 -1.61 -12.30 2.43
N SER A 445 -2.89 -11.93 2.32
CA SER A 445 -3.97 -12.89 2.05
C SER A 445 -4.44 -12.93 0.60
N GLY A 446 -3.78 -12.20 -0.30
CA GLY A 446 -4.05 -12.15 -1.73
C GLY A 446 -3.06 -12.97 -2.56
N THR A 447 -3.13 -12.80 -3.88
CA THR A 447 -2.16 -13.38 -4.84
C THR A 447 -0.81 -12.67 -4.79
N VAL A 448 -0.79 -11.42 -4.35
CA VAL A 448 0.42 -10.62 -4.09
C VAL A 448 0.66 -10.61 -2.59
N GLN A 449 1.83 -11.02 -2.16
CA GLN A 449 2.30 -10.88 -0.79
C GLN A 449 2.82 -9.46 -0.64
N ARG A 450 2.11 -8.64 0.13
CA ARG A 450 2.40 -7.20 0.23
C ARG A 450 3.44 -6.85 1.29
N TYR A 451 3.76 -7.82 2.11
CA TYR A 451 4.83 -7.77 3.09
C TYR A 451 5.48 -9.15 3.13
N ASP A 452 6.49 -9.35 2.27
CA ASP A 452 7.07 -10.65 1.95
C ASP A 452 8.54 -10.70 2.38
N LEU A 453 8.94 -11.78 3.06
CA LEU A 453 10.34 -12.05 3.33
C LEU A 453 10.95 -12.69 2.08
N VAL A 454 12.04 -12.12 1.59
CA VAL A 454 12.82 -12.68 0.51
C VAL A 454 13.78 -13.74 1.07
N GLU A 455 13.37 -15.00 1.08
CA GLU A 455 14.18 -16.09 1.62
C GLU A 455 15.42 -16.34 0.76
N ALA A 456 16.60 -16.09 1.33
CA ALA A 456 17.88 -16.14 0.61
C ALA A 456 18.20 -17.51 -0.02
N ASP A 457 17.60 -18.58 0.45
CA ASP A 457 17.74 -19.93 -0.13
C ASP A 457 16.69 -20.23 -1.22
N GLY A 458 15.72 -19.34 -1.41
CA GLY A 458 14.62 -19.47 -2.36
C GLY A 458 13.55 -20.48 -1.96
N SER A 459 13.49 -20.90 -0.70
CA SER A 459 12.58 -21.91 -0.18
C SER A 459 11.50 -21.27 0.69
N GLN A 460 10.33 -20.97 0.14
CA GLN A 460 9.19 -20.53 0.94
C GLN A 460 8.68 -21.66 1.84
N GLY A 461 8.23 -21.32 3.05
CA GLY A 461 7.44 -22.21 3.89
C GLY A 461 8.17 -22.94 5.02
N SER A 462 9.39 -22.56 5.35
CA SER A 462 10.06 -23.02 6.55
C SER A 462 10.95 -21.91 7.13
N TYR A 463 10.82 -21.63 8.41
CA TYR A 463 11.63 -20.62 9.09
C TYR A 463 13.01 -21.21 9.40
N GLN A 464 14.01 -20.92 8.57
CA GLN A 464 15.35 -21.48 8.67
C GLN A 464 16.42 -20.40 8.77
N GLU A 465 17.56 -20.75 9.34
CA GLU A 465 18.70 -19.86 9.37
C GLU A 465 19.20 -19.44 7.97
N THR A 466 18.82 -20.23 6.93
CA THR A 466 19.14 -19.98 5.52
C THR A 466 18.24 -18.99 4.81
N ASP A 467 17.18 -18.47 5.47
CA ASP A 467 16.31 -17.44 4.93
C ASP A 467 17.01 -16.09 4.83
N LEU A 468 18.05 -15.85 5.62
CA LEU A 468 18.81 -14.59 5.62
C LEU A 468 20.14 -14.70 4.86
N TYR A 469 20.54 -13.58 4.24
CA TYR A 469 21.82 -13.49 3.52
C TYR A 469 22.99 -13.20 4.48
N PRO A 470 24.21 -13.69 4.15
CA PRO A 470 24.51 -14.64 3.09
C PRO A 470 24.20 -16.07 3.51
N THR A 471 23.79 -16.91 2.58
CA THR A 471 23.82 -18.36 2.77
C THR A 471 25.15 -18.95 2.29
N ALA A 472 25.34 -20.25 2.48
CA ALA A 472 26.53 -20.94 1.96
C ALA A 472 26.62 -20.87 0.41
N THR A 473 25.51 -20.70 -0.27
CA THR A 473 25.40 -20.74 -1.75
C THR A 473 24.89 -19.45 -2.37
N ASN A 474 24.36 -18.51 -1.57
CA ASN A 474 23.80 -17.27 -2.07
C ASN A 474 24.27 -16.06 -1.26
N ASN A 475 24.92 -15.12 -1.91
CA ASN A 475 25.40 -13.86 -1.35
C ASN A 475 25.08 -12.66 -2.27
N MET A 476 24.00 -12.79 -3.06
CA MET A 476 23.57 -11.74 -3.97
C MET A 476 22.04 -11.70 -4.08
N PHE A 477 21.52 -10.51 -4.35
CA PHE A 477 20.11 -10.23 -4.64
C PHE A 477 20.06 -9.26 -5.81
N THR A 478 19.73 -9.77 -6.99
CA THR A 478 19.76 -9.05 -8.28
C THR A 478 18.60 -9.47 -9.15
N ASP A 479 18.35 -8.78 -10.25
CA ASP A 479 17.29 -9.13 -11.21
C ASP A 479 17.44 -10.55 -11.81
N TYR A 480 18.63 -11.17 -11.68
CA TYR A 480 18.96 -12.48 -12.25
C TYR A 480 19.31 -13.55 -11.23
N SER A 481 19.31 -13.22 -9.94
CA SER A 481 19.52 -14.21 -8.87
C SER A 481 18.24 -14.99 -8.55
N VAL A 482 18.37 -16.00 -7.71
CA VAL A 482 17.24 -16.73 -7.12
C VAL A 482 17.45 -16.73 -5.61
N PRO A 483 16.58 -16.00 -4.85
CA PRO A 483 15.51 -15.11 -5.33
C PRO A 483 16.04 -13.89 -6.09
N ASN A 484 15.15 -13.18 -6.80
CA ASN A 484 15.51 -12.02 -7.62
C ASN A 484 14.91 -10.72 -7.07
N SER A 485 15.42 -9.57 -7.60
CA SER A 485 14.98 -8.21 -7.24
C SER A 485 13.98 -7.62 -8.24
N LEU A 486 13.22 -8.44 -8.96
CA LEU A 486 12.16 -7.97 -9.85
C LEU A 486 10.97 -7.46 -9.05
N SER A 487 10.28 -6.47 -9.59
CA SER A 487 8.93 -6.10 -9.12
C SER A 487 7.94 -7.25 -9.32
N TRP A 488 6.79 -7.20 -8.65
CA TRP A 488 5.74 -8.21 -8.79
C TRP A 488 5.21 -8.37 -10.23
N ASP A 489 5.29 -7.32 -11.04
CA ASP A 489 4.96 -7.35 -12.47
C ASP A 489 6.09 -7.90 -13.35
N GLY A 490 7.25 -8.24 -12.77
CA GLY A 490 8.42 -8.73 -13.46
C GLY A 490 9.37 -7.64 -13.98
N THR A 491 9.12 -6.37 -13.68
CA THR A 491 10.00 -5.26 -14.09
C THR A 491 11.33 -5.31 -13.33
N PRO A 492 12.48 -5.27 -14.03
CA PRO A 492 13.80 -5.23 -13.38
C PRO A 492 14.01 -3.93 -12.59
N THR A 493 14.53 -4.05 -11.36
CA THR A 493 14.96 -2.87 -10.60
C THR A 493 16.25 -2.27 -11.12
N GLU A 494 17.11 -3.10 -11.74
CA GLU A 494 18.50 -2.79 -12.11
C GLU A 494 19.38 -2.35 -10.94
N LYS A 495 18.98 -2.58 -9.72
CA LYS A 495 19.59 -2.13 -8.47
C LYS A 495 20.13 -3.31 -7.64
N GLY A 496 20.96 -4.13 -8.23
CA GLY A 496 21.47 -5.36 -7.61
C GLY A 496 22.36 -5.12 -6.40
N VAL A 497 22.15 -5.96 -5.38
CA VAL A 497 22.97 -6.11 -4.17
C VAL A 497 23.84 -7.34 -4.35
N THR A 498 25.16 -7.22 -4.18
CA THR A 498 26.13 -8.30 -4.40
C THR A 498 27.20 -8.33 -3.33
N ASN A 499 27.98 -9.42 -3.27
CA ASN A 499 29.05 -9.59 -2.29
C ASN A 499 28.56 -9.40 -0.84
N ILE A 500 27.38 -9.90 -0.53
CA ILE A 500 26.83 -9.84 0.83
C ILE A 500 27.67 -10.72 1.76
N CYS A 501 28.17 -10.13 2.84
CA CYS A 501 28.99 -10.78 3.84
C CYS A 501 28.56 -10.40 5.26
N ASP A 502 28.53 -11.35 6.19
CA ASP A 502 28.45 -11.10 7.62
C ASP A 502 29.87 -11.08 8.22
N ASN A 503 30.28 -9.92 8.67
CA ASN A 503 31.59 -9.67 9.30
C ASN A 503 31.42 -9.56 10.83
N ASN A 504 31.15 -10.68 11.49
CA ASN A 504 30.92 -10.73 12.94
C ASN A 504 29.77 -9.85 13.43
N GLY A 505 28.66 -9.88 12.71
CA GLY A 505 27.45 -9.14 13.06
C GLY A 505 27.30 -7.79 12.34
N VAL A 506 28.28 -7.37 11.57
CA VAL A 506 28.15 -6.23 10.66
C VAL A 506 28.00 -6.76 9.23
N ILE A 507 26.92 -6.47 8.61
CA ILE A 507 26.69 -6.83 7.20
C ILE A 507 27.45 -5.85 6.31
N SER A 508 28.08 -6.37 5.25
CA SER A 508 28.65 -5.56 4.18
C SER A 508 28.21 -6.09 2.83
N PHE A 509 28.00 -5.20 1.86
CA PHE A 509 27.60 -5.55 0.51
C PHE A 509 28.04 -4.48 -0.49
N SER A 510 28.06 -4.84 -1.79
CA SER A 510 28.22 -3.91 -2.92
C SER A 510 26.84 -3.63 -3.52
N PHE A 511 26.62 -2.39 -3.95
CA PHE A 511 25.34 -1.98 -4.56
C PHE A 511 25.61 -1.42 -5.96
N MET A 512 24.90 -1.94 -6.99
CA MET A 512 25.03 -1.54 -8.40
C MET A 512 26.49 -1.46 -8.88
N LYS A 513 27.33 -2.38 -8.46
CA LYS A 513 28.80 -2.33 -8.61
C LYS A 513 29.29 -2.09 -10.04
N ASP A 514 28.58 -2.59 -11.05
CA ASP A 514 28.97 -2.50 -12.45
C ASP A 514 28.32 -1.31 -13.18
N ARG A 515 27.72 -0.39 -12.44
CA ARG A 515 27.04 0.80 -12.99
C ARG A 515 27.83 2.07 -12.67
N LEU A 516 27.85 3.04 -13.61
CA LEU A 516 28.37 4.37 -13.33
C LEU A 516 27.57 5.08 -12.24
N LYS A 517 28.22 5.92 -11.47
CA LYS A 517 27.54 6.77 -10.47
C LYS A 517 26.58 7.72 -11.16
N ARG A 518 25.48 8.01 -10.48
CA ARG A 518 24.48 8.99 -10.92
C ARG A 518 25.14 10.37 -11.03
N PRO A 519 24.97 11.12 -12.13
CA PRO A 519 25.42 12.49 -12.20
C PRO A 519 24.73 13.37 -11.17
N VAL A 520 25.42 14.39 -10.68
CA VAL A 520 24.80 15.46 -9.90
C VAL A 520 24.48 16.58 -10.85
N ALA A 521 23.19 16.75 -11.21
CA ALA A 521 22.73 17.88 -11.98
C ALA A 521 22.80 19.16 -11.14
N GLU A 522 23.12 20.28 -11.76
CA GLU A 522 23.27 21.59 -11.14
C GLU A 522 22.22 22.55 -11.73
N GLU A 523 21.98 23.68 -11.09
CA GLU A 523 21.05 24.67 -11.60
C GLU A 523 21.42 25.15 -13.01
N ALA A 524 20.40 25.40 -13.82
CA ALA A 524 20.60 25.93 -15.18
C ALA A 524 21.18 27.34 -15.14
N SER A 525 22.08 27.63 -16.08
CA SER A 525 22.67 28.97 -16.29
C SER A 525 22.27 29.56 -17.63
N ASP A 526 22.66 30.82 -17.89
CA ASP A 526 22.45 31.56 -19.15
C ASP A 526 21.01 31.46 -19.68
N ILE A 527 20.04 31.58 -18.75
CA ILE A 527 18.61 31.49 -19.07
C ILE A 527 18.15 32.67 -19.90
N THR A 528 17.64 32.39 -21.10
CA THR A 528 17.09 33.34 -22.05
C THR A 528 15.63 33.00 -22.37
N PRO A 529 14.90 33.79 -23.16
CA PRO A 529 13.55 33.44 -23.61
C PRO A 529 13.47 32.19 -24.49
N SER A 530 14.56 31.72 -25.06
CA SER A 530 14.55 30.58 -25.98
C SER A 530 15.63 29.53 -25.72
N SER A 531 16.39 29.70 -24.66
CA SER A 531 17.45 28.72 -24.29
C SER A 531 17.83 28.78 -22.81
N PHE A 532 18.49 27.73 -22.34
CA PHE A 532 19.27 27.71 -21.11
C PHE A 532 20.47 26.77 -21.27
N VAL A 533 21.40 26.83 -20.33
CA VAL A 533 22.50 25.87 -20.23
C VAL A 533 22.24 24.94 -19.08
N ALA A 534 22.05 23.66 -19.36
CA ALA A 534 22.02 22.59 -18.37
C ALA A 534 23.44 22.30 -17.91
N ASN A 535 23.66 22.11 -16.60
CA ASN A 535 24.96 21.88 -15.99
C ASN A 535 24.93 20.65 -15.08
N TRP A 536 26.07 19.94 -14.94
CA TRP A 536 26.24 18.81 -14.04
C TRP A 536 27.69 18.56 -13.67
N GLN A 537 27.91 17.78 -12.63
CA GLN A 537 29.25 17.38 -12.21
C GLN A 537 29.75 16.19 -13.04
N PRO A 538 31.07 16.09 -13.32
CA PRO A 538 31.63 14.99 -14.07
C PRO A 538 31.50 13.66 -13.28
N VAL A 539 31.23 12.59 -14.00
CA VAL A 539 31.22 11.21 -13.47
C VAL A 539 32.45 10.48 -13.98
N ASP A 540 33.21 9.89 -13.06
CA ASP A 540 34.39 9.08 -13.41
C ASP A 540 33.99 7.93 -14.34
N GLN A 541 34.80 7.69 -15.38
CA GLN A 541 34.61 6.65 -16.40
C GLN A 541 33.39 6.85 -17.32
N ALA A 542 32.66 7.96 -17.22
CA ALA A 542 31.64 8.28 -18.21
C ALA A 542 32.28 8.56 -19.58
N GLU A 543 31.79 7.91 -20.64
CA GLU A 543 32.20 8.15 -22.01
C GLU A 543 31.52 9.43 -22.58
N SER A 544 30.26 9.58 -22.24
CA SER A 544 29.43 10.74 -22.63
C SER A 544 28.24 10.85 -21.70
N TYR A 545 27.33 11.80 -21.97
CA TYR A 545 26.13 12.02 -21.20
C TYR A 545 24.91 12.07 -22.13
N ARG A 546 23.75 11.68 -21.57
CA ARG A 546 22.42 11.90 -22.12
C ARG A 546 21.73 12.95 -21.26
N LEU A 547 21.16 13.96 -21.89
CA LEU A 547 20.33 14.99 -21.27
C LEU A 547 18.88 14.67 -21.60
N ASN A 548 18.08 14.31 -20.62
CA ASN A 548 16.64 14.12 -20.76
C ASN A 548 15.92 15.42 -20.44
N LEU A 549 14.93 15.77 -21.22
CA LEU A 549 14.23 17.06 -21.17
C LEU A 549 12.72 16.84 -21.26
N ARG A 550 11.98 17.54 -20.42
CA ARG A 550 10.52 17.52 -20.40
C ARG A 550 9.97 18.94 -20.25
N GLU A 551 9.02 19.31 -21.10
CA GLU A 551 8.32 20.60 -21.01
C GLU A 551 7.14 20.48 -20.04
N ILE A 552 6.91 21.49 -19.19
CA ILE A 552 5.70 21.61 -18.37
C ILE A 552 4.82 22.70 -19.00
N LEU A 553 3.64 22.32 -19.45
CA LEU A 553 2.65 23.25 -19.96
C LEU A 553 1.78 23.77 -18.81
N PRO A 554 1.65 25.11 -18.64
CA PRO A 554 0.63 25.66 -17.75
C PRO A 554 -0.78 25.24 -18.19
N ASP A 555 -1.68 25.00 -17.25
CA ASP A 555 -3.07 24.58 -17.50
C ASP A 555 -3.80 25.50 -18.50
N SER A 556 -3.49 26.80 -18.46
CA SER A 556 -4.08 27.82 -19.36
C SER A 556 -3.74 27.65 -20.84
N ILE A 557 -2.74 26.82 -21.17
CA ILE A 557 -2.29 26.61 -22.55
C ILE A 557 -2.12 25.13 -22.91
N ASN A 558 -2.32 24.23 -21.96
CA ASN A 558 -2.39 22.80 -22.23
C ASN A 558 -3.66 22.50 -23.03
N PRO A 559 -3.55 22.06 -24.29
CA PRO A 559 -4.72 21.73 -25.08
C PRO A 559 -5.35 20.40 -24.69
N VAL A 560 -4.65 19.56 -23.93
CA VAL A 560 -5.10 18.22 -23.55
C VAL A 560 -5.98 18.30 -22.32
N ILE A 561 -7.24 17.87 -22.44
CA ILE A 561 -8.20 17.76 -21.34
C ILE A 561 -8.14 16.35 -20.73
N THR A 562 -8.04 15.35 -21.61
CA THR A 562 -7.95 13.93 -21.24
C THR A 562 -7.03 13.23 -22.23
N ASP A 563 -6.18 12.35 -21.71
CA ASP A 563 -5.34 11.42 -22.45
C ASP A 563 -5.46 10.05 -21.78
N GLU A 564 -6.21 9.16 -22.42
CA GLU A 564 -6.56 7.85 -21.86
C GLU A 564 -6.05 6.76 -22.79
N ASP A 565 -4.94 6.16 -22.47
CA ASP A 565 -4.28 5.14 -23.28
C ASP A 565 -4.72 3.71 -22.98
N PHE A 566 -5.55 3.53 -21.95
CA PHE A 566 -6.02 2.24 -21.44
C PHE A 566 -4.90 1.27 -21.03
N SER A 567 -3.70 1.76 -20.76
CA SER A 567 -2.55 0.94 -20.35
C SER A 567 -2.78 0.21 -19.03
N LEU A 568 -3.68 0.72 -18.18
CA LEU A 568 -4.09 0.07 -16.93
C LEU A 568 -5.03 -1.13 -17.13
N MET A 569 -5.57 -1.34 -18.33
CA MET A 569 -6.39 -2.51 -18.69
C MET A 569 -5.49 -3.67 -19.14
N THR A 570 -4.82 -4.30 -18.21
CA THR A 570 -3.73 -5.26 -18.46
C THR A 570 -4.20 -6.68 -18.70
N ASN A 571 -5.41 -7.05 -18.24
CA ASN A 571 -5.91 -8.41 -18.40
C ASN A 571 -6.43 -8.70 -19.81
N GLY A 572 -6.31 -9.94 -20.23
CA GLY A 572 -6.67 -10.35 -21.58
C GLY A 572 -5.61 -9.99 -22.62
N GLU A 573 -5.94 -10.16 -23.88
CA GLU A 573 -5.12 -9.82 -25.04
C GLU A 573 -6.06 -9.68 -26.25
N TYR A 574 -6.04 -8.55 -26.93
CA TYR A 574 -6.89 -8.37 -28.12
C TYR A 574 -6.76 -9.55 -29.11
N PRO A 575 -7.82 -10.15 -29.56
CA PRO A 575 -9.26 -9.85 -29.35
C PRO A 575 -9.90 -10.65 -28.18
N LYS A 576 -9.16 -11.22 -27.28
CA LYS A 576 -9.67 -11.97 -26.12
C LYS A 576 -9.66 -11.05 -24.91
N SER A 577 -10.83 -10.70 -24.43
CA SER A 577 -10.96 -9.96 -23.20
C SER A 577 -10.98 -10.87 -21.96
N ASP A 578 -10.67 -10.34 -20.83
CA ASP A 578 -11.18 -10.87 -19.57
C ASP A 578 -12.72 -10.81 -19.59
N TYR A 579 -13.38 -11.78 -19.00
CA TYR A 579 -14.85 -11.87 -19.01
C TYR A 579 -15.52 -11.12 -17.85
N THR A 580 -14.74 -10.41 -17.03
CA THR A 580 -15.24 -9.61 -15.93
C THR A 580 -15.72 -8.25 -16.45
N ASP A 581 -16.98 -7.90 -16.19
CA ASP A 581 -17.54 -6.59 -16.55
C ASP A 581 -17.09 -5.56 -15.52
N ILE A 582 -16.11 -4.75 -15.87
CA ILE A 582 -15.53 -3.68 -15.02
C ILE A 582 -16.25 -2.33 -15.14
N GLY A 583 -17.38 -2.27 -15.87
CA GLY A 583 -18.03 -0.99 -16.23
C GLY A 583 -18.51 -0.14 -15.05
N GLU A 584 -18.78 -0.73 -13.87
CA GLU A 584 -19.20 -0.01 -12.67
C GLU A 584 -18.01 0.46 -11.81
N ASP A 585 -16.77 -0.02 -12.09
CA ASP A 585 -15.56 0.27 -11.33
C ASP A 585 -14.38 0.63 -12.25
N LEU A 586 -14.60 1.59 -13.15
CA LEU A 586 -13.58 1.97 -14.15
C LEU A 586 -12.46 2.84 -13.58
N ASP A 587 -12.62 3.45 -12.42
CA ASP A 587 -11.62 4.36 -11.85
C ASP A 587 -10.27 3.68 -11.60
N SER A 588 -10.27 2.37 -11.36
CA SER A 588 -9.06 1.55 -11.19
C SER A 588 -8.36 1.18 -12.51
N TYR A 589 -8.97 1.46 -13.65
CA TYR A 589 -8.53 1.04 -14.99
C TYR A 589 -8.33 2.21 -15.95
N MET A 590 -8.47 3.45 -15.46
CA MET A 590 -8.40 4.66 -16.26
C MET A 590 -7.40 5.66 -15.67
N ASN A 591 -6.68 6.37 -16.50
CA ASN A 591 -5.75 7.42 -16.09
C ASN A 591 -6.46 8.61 -15.40
N GLN A 592 -7.72 8.85 -15.72
CA GLN A 592 -8.56 9.88 -15.11
C GLN A 592 -9.76 9.25 -14.40
N GLN A 593 -10.03 9.64 -13.16
CA GLN A 593 -11.17 9.15 -12.40
C GLN A 593 -12.52 9.72 -12.88
N GLY A 594 -13.60 9.01 -12.56
CA GLY A 594 -14.99 9.41 -12.87
C GLY A 594 -15.54 8.81 -14.15
N TRP A 595 -14.80 7.90 -14.79
CA TRP A 595 -15.32 7.09 -15.88
C TRP A 595 -16.23 5.99 -15.34
N TYR A 596 -17.29 5.69 -16.07
CA TYR A 596 -18.14 4.54 -15.76
C TYR A 596 -18.85 4.01 -17.01
N GLY A 597 -19.38 2.81 -16.93
CA GLY A 597 -20.02 2.21 -18.08
C GLY A 597 -20.77 0.93 -17.78
N SER A 598 -21.02 0.17 -18.81
CA SER A 598 -21.60 -1.18 -18.70
C SER A 598 -21.11 -2.04 -19.84
N LYS A 599 -20.85 -3.30 -19.58
CA LYS A 599 -20.28 -4.23 -20.55
C LYS A 599 -18.93 -3.73 -21.06
N ILE A 600 -18.07 -3.33 -20.12
CA ILE A 600 -16.67 -2.97 -20.35
C ILE A 600 -15.79 -4.11 -19.86
N TYR A 601 -14.78 -4.45 -20.65
CA TYR A 601 -13.89 -5.57 -20.35
C TYR A 601 -12.46 -5.20 -20.75
N GLU A 602 -11.49 -5.63 -19.96
CA GLU A 602 -10.09 -5.47 -20.30
C GLU A 602 -9.69 -6.37 -21.49
N SER A 603 -8.83 -5.89 -22.34
CA SER A 603 -8.33 -6.65 -23.51
C SER A 603 -6.88 -6.26 -23.86
N GLY A 604 -5.98 -6.28 -22.85
CA GLY A 604 -4.55 -6.00 -23.02
C GLY A 604 -4.27 -4.64 -23.67
N GLY A 605 -4.48 -3.54 -22.95
CA GLY A 605 -4.31 -2.17 -23.44
C GLY A 605 -5.48 -1.64 -24.28
N TYR A 606 -6.60 -2.38 -24.37
CA TYR A 606 -7.83 -1.93 -25.02
C TYR A 606 -9.02 -1.99 -24.06
N ALA A 607 -9.88 -0.99 -24.13
CA ALA A 607 -11.22 -1.08 -23.54
C ALA A 607 -12.16 -1.81 -24.52
N GLN A 608 -12.53 -3.06 -24.22
CA GLN A 608 -13.61 -3.71 -24.96
C GLN A 608 -14.95 -3.15 -24.47
N VAL A 609 -15.71 -2.52 -25.35
CA VAL A 609 -17.05 -2.03 -25.09
C VAL A 609 -18.08 -2.90 -25.79
N GLY A 610 -19.04 -3.44 -25.02
CA GLY A 610 -20.07 -4.34 -25.54
C GLY A 610 -19.71 -5.81 -25.49
N PHE A 611 -20.75 -6.65 -25.61
CA PHE A 611 -20.62 -8.09 -25.66
C PHE A 611 -21.57 -8.69 -26.69
N TYR A 612 -21.35 -9.94 -27.09
CA TYR A 612 -22.23 -10.61 -28.04
C TYR A 612 -23.70 -10.53 -27.61
N GLY A 613 -24.54 -9.91 -28.44
CA GLY A 613 -25.96 -9.70 -28.18
C GLY A 613 -26.31 -8.60 -27.19
N GLN A 614 -25.35 -7.87 -26.62
CA GLN A 614 -25.54 -6.84 -25.60
C GLN A 614 -24.83 -5.54 -26.00
N ASN A 615 -25.51 -4.41 -25.80
CA ASN A 615 -24.90 -3.10 -25.94
C ASN A 615 -23.92 -2.87 -24.78
N GLY A 616 -22.80 -2.21 -25.05
CA GLY A 616 -21.89 -1.67 -24.06
C GLY A 616 -21.88 -0.16 -24.10
N THR A 617 -21.60 0.46 -22.96
CA THR A 617 -21.48 1.92 -22.83
C THR A 617 -20.22 2.26 -22.07
N LEU A 618 -19.44 3.21 -22.58
CA LEU A 618 -18.34 3.87 -21.88
C LEU A 618 -18.65 5.34 -21.78
N ARG A 619 -18.67 5.88 -20.58
CA ARG A 619 -19.01 7.27 -20.31
C ARG A 619 -17.88 7.96 -19.56
N SER A 620 -17.48 9.14 -20.06
CA SER A 620 -16.49 9.99 -19.42
C SER A 620 -17.04 10.69 -18.16
N PRO A 621 -16.16 11.17 -17.26
CA PRO A 621 -16.55 12.16 -16.26
C PRO A 621 -17.18 13.40 -16.92
N VAL A 622 -17.84 14.23 -16.13
CA VAL A 622 -18.22 15.57 -16.55
C VAL A 622 -16.96 16.43 -16.60
N MET A 623 -16.68 16.99 -17.74
CA MET A 623 -15.50 17.80 -18.02
C MET A 623 -15.87 19.27 -18.18
N ASP A 624 -14.92 20.15 -17.84
CA ASP A 624 -15.05 21.60 -17.97
C ASP A 624 -14.49 22.06 -19.31
N PHE A 625 -15.30 22.75 -20.11
CA PHE A 625 -14.97 23.24 -21.44
C PHE A 625 -15.14 24.76 -21.58
N TYR A 626 -15.20 25.48 -20.49
CA TYR A 626 -15.49 26.91 -20.51
C TYR A 626 -14.45 27.72 -21.32
N ASP A 627 -13.21 27.24 -21.42
CA ASP A 627 -12.08 27.88 -22.10
C ASP A 627 -11.75 27.28 -23.49
N CYS A 628 -12.63 26.45 -24.06
CA CYS A 628 -12.42 25.76 -25.34
C CYS A 628 -13.04 26.47 -26.56
N ASN A 629 -13.41 27.74 -26.46
CA ASN A 629 -14.06 28.54 -27.53
C ASN A 629 -15.29 27.84 -28.17
N GLY A 630 -15.96 27.00 -27.39
CA GLY A 630 -17.13 26.21 -27.83
C GLY A 630 -16.80 25.09 -28.82
N ARG A 631 -15.54 24.65 -28.89
CA ARG A 631 -15.07 23.59 -29.77
C ARG A 631 -14.21 22.58 -29.00
N VAL A 632 -14.34 21.30 -29.36
CA VAL A 632 -13.55 20.19 -28.80
C VAL A 632 -13.21 19.21 -29.91
N THR A 633 -12.00 18.71 -29.91
CA THR A 633 -11.55 17.57 -30.73
C THR A 633 -11.44 16.33 -29.84
N MET A 634 -12.06 15.24 -30.28
CA MET A 634 -11.91 13.92 -29.66
C MET A 634 -11.29 12.96 -30.66
N ALA A 635 -10.21 12.31 -30.28
CA ALA A 635 -9.53 11.32 -31.09
C ALA A 635 -9.34 10.02 -30.33
N PHE A 636 -9.39 8.89 -31.03
CA PHE A 636 -9.15 7.56 -30.48
C PHE A 636 -8.89 6.54 -31.58
N HIS A 637 -8.35 5.39 -31.23
CA HIS A 637 -8.28 4.24 -32.12
C HIS A 637 -9.45 3.28 -31.86
N ALA A 638 -9.99 2.71 -32.93
CA ALA A 638 -11.10 1.77 -32.83
C ALA A 638 -10.90 0.56 -33.76
N VAL A 639 -11.18 -0.63 -33.22
CA VAL A 639 -11.17 -1.88 -33.97
C VAL A 639 -12.32 -2.80 -33.53
N SER A 640 -12.83 -3.64 -34.43
CA SER A 640 -13.90 -4.59 -34.12
C SER A 640 -13.34 -5.97 -33.77
N TYR A 641 -14.17 -6.81 -33.16
CA TYR A 641 -13.89 -8.24 -33.02
C TYR A 641 -13.58 -8.86 -34.41
N PRO A 642 -12.57 -9.73 -34.54
CA PRO A 642 -12.17 -10.31 -35.82
C PRO A 642 -13.34 -10.90 -36.65
N GLY A 643 -13.38 -10.54 -37.91
CA GLY A 643 -14.44 -10.98 -38.83
C GLY A 643 -15.74 -10.18 -38.78
N LYS A 644 -15.85 -9.19 -37.95
CA LYS A 644 -17.05 -8.34 -37.79
C LYS A 644 -16.80 -6.91 -38.26
N THR A 645 -17.87 -6.17 -38.43
CA THR A 645 -17.92 -4.70 -38.45
C THR A 645 -18.98 -4.29 -37.47
N VAL A 646 -18.62 -3.47 -36.51
CA VAL A 646 -19.46 -3.13 -35.37
C VAL A 646 -19.89 -1.68 -35.45
N GLY A 647 -21.23 -1.43 -35.45
CA GLY A 647 -21.77 -0.09 -35.31
C GLY A 647 -21.63 0.40 -33.88
N TYR A 648 -21.21 1.65 -33.73
CA TYR A 648 -21.20 2.33 -32.44
C TYR A 648 -21.52 3.81 -32.60
N THR A 649 -21.84 4.46 -31.51
CA THR A 649 -22.11 5.91 -31.49
C THR A 649 -21.21 6.60 -30.49
N VAL A 650 -20.80 7.82 -30.82
CA VAL A 650 -20.14 8.73 -29.88
C VAL A 650 -21.04 9.96 -29.75
N SER A 651 -21.45 10.29 -28.54
CA SER A 651 -22.29 11.45 -28.26
C SER A 651 -21.66 12.33 -27.18
N MET A 652 -21.79 13.64 -27.36
CA MET A 652 -21.54 14.63 -26.31
C MET A 652 -22.90 15.03 -25.71
N ASN A 653 -22.97 15.10 -24.39
CA ASN A 653 -24.22 15.36 -23.67
C ASN A 653 -24.02 16.45 -22.62
N ASN A 654 -25.04 17.28 -22.43
CA ASN A 654 -25.06 18.30 -21.39
C ASN A 654 -25.45 17.64 -20.04
N PRO A 655 -24.70 17.82 -18.96
CA PRO A 655 -24.94 17.14 -17.70
C PRO A 655 -26.20 17.65 -16.95
N GLU A 656 -26.59 18.91 -17.14
CA GLU A 656 -27.77 19.50 -16.49
C GLU A 656 -29.08 19.08 -17.17
N THR A 657 -29.13 19.16 -18.50
CA THR A 657 -30.33 18.89 -19.27
C THR A 657 -30.44 17.46 -19.74
N GLN A 658 -29.36 16.66 -19.64
CA GLN A 658 -29.22 15.32 -20.21
C GLN A 658 -29.43 15.28 -21.75
N ALA A 659 -29.44 16.42 -22.40
CA ALA A 659 -29.65 16.52 -23.85
C ALA A 659 -28.35 16.19 -24.60
N THR A 660 -28.51 15.46 -25.69
CA THR A 660 -27.38 15.23 -26.62
C THR A 660 -27.07 16.49 -27.41
N VAL A 661 -25.88 17.02 -27.26
CA VAL A 661 -25.40 18.19 -28.02
C VAL A 661 -25.07 17.81 -29.46
N LYS A 662 -24.31 16.72 -29.62
CA LYS A 662 -23.94 16.19 -30.95
C LYS A 662 -23.73 14.67 -30.85
N LYS A 663 -24.08 13.95 -31.90
CA LYS A 663 -23.92 12.50 -31.98
C LYS A 663 -23.39 12.08 -33.33
N TYR A 664 -22.38 11.18 -33.28
CA TYR A 664 -21.81 10.53 -34.45
C TYR A 664 -22.25 9.07 -34.52
N ASN A 665 -22.55 8.53 -35.71
CA ASN A 665 -22.79 7.11 -35.94
C ASN A 665 -21.60 6.55 -36.73
N LEU A 666 -20.86 5.65 -36.19
CA LEU A 666 -19.56 5.18 -36.61
C LEU A 666 -19.56 3.66 -36.79
N LYS A 667 -18.49 3.15 -37.38
CA LYS A 667 -18.25 1.71 -37.53
C LYS A 667 -16.79 1.40 -37.18
N ALA A 668 -16.60 0.48 -36.24
CA ALA A 668 -15.32 -0.15 -36.03
C ALA A 668 -15.13 -1.24 -37.09
N ASN A 669 -14.01 -1.20 -37.78
CA ASN A 669 -13.65 -2.12 -38.87
C ASN A 669 -12.73 -3.25 -38.35
N LYS A 670 -12.45 -4.22 -39.22
CA LYS A 670 -11.57 -5.37 -38.88
C LYS A 670 -10.11 -4.98 -38.68
N THR A 671 -9.70 -3.86 -39.21
CA THR A 671 -8.38 -3.25 -39.00
C THR A 671 -8.57 -2.03 -38.14
N GLU A 672 -7.70 -1.86 -37.19
CA GLU A 672 -7.68 -0.67 -36.34
C GLU A 672 -7.59 0.60 -37.20
N SER A 673 -8.34 1.59 -36.83
CA SER A 673 -8.39 2.87 -37.52
C SER A 673 -8.50 4.00 -36.52
N GLU A 674 -7.80 5.06 -36.83
CA GLU A 674 -7.92 6.34 -36.15
C GLU A 674 -9.29 6.98 -36.44
N VAL A 675 -9.87 7.58 -35.42
CA VAL A 675 -11.14 8.30 -35.48
C VAL A 675 -10.97 9.67 -34.85
N ILE A 676 -11.20 10.74 -35.62
CA ILE A 676 -11.14 12.10 -35.14
C ILE A 676 -12.52 12.75 -35.31
N LEU A 677 -13.05 13.31 -34.23
CA LEU A 677 -14.37 13.89 -34.16
C LEU A 677 -14.30 15.33 -33.67
N TYR A 678 -15.00 16.24 -34.39
CA TYR A 678 -15.03 17.66 -34.06
C TYR A 678 -16.41 18.03 -33.49
N PHE A 679 -16.43 18.58 -32.30
CA PHE A 679 -17.64 19.04 -31.63
C PHE A 679 -17.65 20.57 -31.61
N ASP A 680 -18.75 21.17 -32.12
CA ASP A 680 -19.02 22.60 -32.10
C ASP A 680 -20.19 22.89 -31.16
N ASN A 681 -20.31 24.12 -30.69
CA ASN A 681 -21.32 24.57 -29.72
C ASN A 681 -21.26 23.77 -28.40
N VAL A 682 -20.05 23.48 -27.97
CA VAL A 682 -19.77 22.75 -26.73
C VAL A 682 -20.22 23.61 -25.54
N PRO A 683 -21.06 23.11 -24.63
CA PRO A 683 -21.42 23.84 -23.41
C PRO A 683 -20.23 23.88 -22.44
N ASP A 684 -20.29 24.79 -21.47
CA ASP A 684 -19.23 24.94 -20.46
C ASP A 684 -18.93 23.65 -19.71
N GLN A 685 -19.91 22.77 -19.57
CA GLN A 685 -19.73 21.43 -19.04
C GLN A 685 -20.39 20.39 -19.94
N ALA A 686 -19.72 19.29 -20.20
CA ALA A 686 -20.23 18.16 -20.97
C ALA A 686 -19.60 16.82 -20.57
N TYR A 687 -20.21 15.74 -21.00
CA TYR A 687 -19.61 14.40 -20.94
C TYR A 687 -19.83 13.66 -22.26
N PHE A 688 -18.96 12.70 -22.52
CA PHE A 688 -19.03 11.86 -23.72
C PHE A 688 -19.54 10.47 -23.38
N VAL A 689 -20.23 9.86 -24.35
CA VAL A 689 -20.69 8.45 -24.27
C VAL A 689 -20.32 7.77 -25.57
N ILE A 690 -19.59 6.65 -25.47
CA ILE A 690 -19.41 5.68 -26.54
C ILE A 690 -20.37 4.53 -26.27
N GLU A 691 -21.22 4.18 -27.25
CA GLU A 691 -22.17 3.09 -27.14
C GLU A 691 -22.08 2.16 -28.33
N THR A 692 -21.91 0.85 -28.08
CA THR A 692 -21.85 -0.18 -29.12
C THR A 692 -23.22 -0.83 -29.36
N ASN A 693 -23.43 -1.38 -30.56
CA ASN A 693 -24.68 -2.02 -30.94
C ASN A 693 -24.54 -3.54 -30.94
N LYS A 694 -24.81 -4.16 -29.80
CA LYS A 694 -24.96 -5.63 -29.59
C LYS A 694 -23.78 -6.49 -30.06
N GLU A 695 -22.59 -5.90 -30.14
CA GLU A 695 -21.35 -6.57 -30.54
C GLU A 695 -20.15 -5.85 -29.90
N ARG A 696 -18.97 -6.44 -29.98
CA ARG A 696 -17.73 -5.99 -29.35
C ARG A 696 -16.95 -5.02 -30.24
N ALA A 697 -16.67 -3.82 -29.76
CA ALA A 697 -15.68 -2.91 -30.31
C ALA A 697 -14.60 -2.63 -29.22
N TYR A 698 -13.39 -2.40 -29.66
CA TYR A 698 -12.23 -2.18 -28.83
C TYR A 698 -11.69 -0.79 -29.12
N PHE A 699 -11.40 -0.05 -28.06
CA PHE A 699 -10.95 1.35 -28.13
C PHE A 699 -9.60 1.48 -27.42
N ASN A 700 -8.75 2.31 -27.98
CA ASN A 700 -7.43 2.65 -27.46
C ASN A 700 -7.08 4.11 -27.73
N ASP A 701 -6.10 4.68 -27.02
CA ASP A 701 -5.53 6.02 -27.21
C ASP A 701 -6.60 7.11 -27.34
N LEU A 702 -7.47 7.27 -26.31
CA LEU A 702 -8.54 8.26 -26.35
C LEU A 702 -8.04 9.61 -25.84
N ARG A 703 -8.02 10.63 -26.69
CA ARG A 703 -7.68 12.02 -26.35
C ARG A 703 -8.86 12.97 -26.55
N ILE A 704 -8.99 13.89 -25.60
CA ILE A 704 -9.94 15.01 -25.70
C ILE A 704 -9.12 16.31 -25.60
N LEU A 705 -9.24 17.15 -26.62
CA LEU A 705 -8.43 18.36 -26.78
C LEU A 705 -9.34 19.60 -26.84
N LYS A 706 -8.87 20.70 -26.23
CA LYS A 706 -9.49 22.02 -26.37
C LYS A 706 -9.43 22.48 -27.82
N ASP A 707 -10.44 23.19 -28.24
CA ASP A 707 -10.57 23.73 -29.58
C ASP A 707 -10.58 22.67 -30.72
N SER A 708 -10.56 23.11 -31.95
CA SER A 708 -10.40 22.24 -33.12
C SER A 708 -8.90 22.15 -33.47
N VAL A 709 -8.37 20.96 -33.27
CA VAL A 709 -6.97 20.65 -33.59
C VAL A 709 -6.91 20.00 -34.97
N GLU A 710 -5.95 20.38 -35.80
CA GLU A 710 -5.79 19.78 -37.15
C GLU A 710 -5.41 18.29 -37.01
N GLU A 711 -5.94 17.46 -37.93
CA GLU A 711 -5.80 15.98 -37.94
C GLU A 711 -4.34 15.53 -37.78
N ASN A 712 -3.40 16.20 -38.46
CA ASN A 712 -1.97 15.88 -38.41
C ASN A 712 -1.28 16.30 -37.07
N GLN A 713 -1.97 16.98 -36.19
CA GLN A 713 -1.42 17.51 -34.94
C GLN A 713 -2.05 16.82 -33.70
N VAL A 714 -3.12 16.08 -33.85
CA VAL A 714 -3.89 15.52 -32.73
C VAL A 714 -3.05 14.74 -31.72
N TRP A 715 -2.05 13.99 -32.21
CA TRP A 715 -1.16 13.20 -31.36
C TRP A 715 0.14 13.91 -30.98
N SER A 716 0.43 15.05 -31.56
CA SER A 716 1.65 15.83 -31.33
C SER A 716 1.48 17.02 -30.40
N VAL A 717 0.22 17.39 -30.07
CA VAL A 717 -0.06 18.47 -29.12
C VAL A 717 0.08 17.96 -27.69
N GLY A 718 0.70 18.77 -26.83
CA GLY A 718 0.92 18.44 -25.43
C GLY A 718 2.34 18.78 -25.00
N PRO A 719 2.72 18.42 -23.79
CA PRO A 719 4.09 18.56 -23.30
C PRO A 719 5.07 17.81 -24.21
N ARG A 720 6.21 18.41 -24.46
CA ARG A 720 7.27 17.81 -25.27
C ARG A 720 8.29 17.12 -24.35
N GLU A 721 8.61 15.88 -24.66
CA GLU A 721 9.71 15.14 -24.05
C GLU A 721 10.72 14.74 -25.13
N TRP A 722 12.00 14.91 -24.84
CA TRP A 722 13.09 14.54 -25.76
C TRP A 722 14.39 14.34 -25.00
N SER A 723 15.34 13.64 -25.61
CA SER A 723 16.68 13.47 -25.08
C SER A 723 17.75 13.91 -26.08
N ILE A 724 18.91 14.24 -25.57
CA ILE A 724 20.11 14.63 -26.34
C ILE A 724 21.26 13.74 -25.90
N ASP A 725 21.72 12.89 -26.79
CA ASP A 725 22.79 11.89 -26.53
C ASP A 725 24.17 12.40 -26.90
N SER A 726 25.19 11.65 -26.47
CA SER A 726 26.59 11.83 -26.84
C SER A 726 27.18 13.21 -26.49
N ILE A 727 26.79 13.74 -25.34
CA ILE A 727 27.38 14.99 -24.85
C ILE A 727 28.70 14.68 -24.16
N HIS A 728 29.82 15.25 -24.64
CA HIS A 728 31.17 15.01 -24.10
C HIS A 728 31.65 16.09 -23.12
N GLY A 729 30.76 16.83 -22.52
CA GLY A 729 31.07 17.88 -21.54
C GLY A 729 30.16 17.74 -20.32
N THR A 730 30.34 18.63 -19.36
CA THR A 730 29.52 18.75 -18.15
C THR A 730 28.50 19.87 -18.25
N SER A 731 28.21 20.33 -19.44
CA SER A 731 27.14 21.30 -19.71
C SER A 731 26.65 21.18 -21.15
N TYR A 732 25.44 21.60 -21.39
CA TYR A 732 24.86 21.62 -22.73
C TYR A 732 23.86 22.76 -22.87
N LYS A 733 23.96 23.51 -23.98
CA LYS A 733 23.02 24.57 -24.30
C LYS A 733 21.79 24.01 -24.99
N VAL A 734 20.65 24.11 -24.34
CA VAL A 734 19.35 23.74 -24.89
C VAL A 734 18.74 24.96 -25.58
N ASP A 735 18.56 24.91 -26.89
CA ASP A 735 18.02 25.99 -27.73
C ASP A 735 16.64 25.63 -28.31
N GLY A 736 15.92 26.60 -28.82
CA GLY A 736 14.66 26.44 -29.55
C GLY A 736 13.48 26.22 -28.58
N LEU A 737 13.60 26.77 -27.38
CA LEU A 737 12.58 26.70 -26.33
C LEU A 737 11.57 27.86 -26.50
N ALA A 738 10.37 27.67 -25.92
CA ALA A 738 9.38 28.73 -25.81
C ALA A 738 9.70 29.66 -24.62
N ASP A 739 9.34 30.93 -24.73
CA ASP A 739 9.52 31.91 -23.67
C ASP A 739 8.50 31.71 -22.55
N SER A 740 8.90 32.03 -21.33
CA SER A 740 8.05 31.89 -20.13
C SER A 740 7.54 30.49 -19.89
N ARG A 741 8.30 29.47 -20.31
CA ARG A 741 7.98 28.06 -20.15
C ARG A 741 8.87 27.41 -19.13
N THR A 742 8.29 26.44 -18.41
CA THR A 742 9.02 25.62 -17.46
C THR A 742 9.41 24.30 -18.12
N TYR A 743 10.65 23.93 -17.91
CA TYR A 743 11.23 22.67 -18.36
C TYR A 743 11.84 21.95 -17.18
N ILE A 744 11.90 20.63 -17.27
CA ILE A 744 12.63 19.79 -16.34
C ILE A 744 13.73 19.09 -17.13
N TYR A 745 14.90 18.99 -16.55
CA TYR A 745 15.95 18.16 -17.12
C TYR A 745 16.61 17.26 -16.08
N SER A 746 17.03 16.07 -16.55
CA SER A 746 17.91 15.15 -15.83
C SER A 746 19.04 14.67 -16.74
N VAL A 747 20.10 14.15 -16.16
CA VAL A 747 21.32 13.76 -16.88
C VAL A 747 21.69 12.32 -16.54
N GLU A 748 22.02 11.50 -17.54
CA GLU A 748 22.57 10.17 -17.40
C GLU A 748 24.05 10.16 -17.85
N ALA A 749 24.93 9.51 -17.11
CA ALA A 749 26.27 9.20 -17.56
C ALA A 749 26.26 7.92 -18.37
N LEU A 750 26.72 7.98 -19.63
CA LEU A 750 26.76 6.84 -20.54
C LEU A 750 28.11 6.12 -20.43
N ALA A 751 28.05 4.80 -20.26
CA ALA A 751 29.23 3.95 -20.12
C ALA A 751 29.72 3.40 -21.46
N ALA A 752 31.00 2.98 -21.50
CA ALA A 752 31.52 2.12 -22.54
C ALA A 752 30.92 0.70 -22.47
N GLU A 753 31.10 -0.11 -23.50
CA GLU A 753 30.45 -1.45 -23.68
C GLU A 753 30.59 -2.44 -22.49
N THR A 754 31.51 -2.22 -21.56
CA THR A 754 31.81 -3.13 -20.46
C THR A 754 31.13 -2.78 -19.14
N GLN A 755 30.42 -1.67 -19.08
CA GLN A 755 29.82 -1.12 -17.86
C GLN A 755 28.38 -0.67 -18.13
N LYS A 756 27.52 -0.66 -17.12
CA LYS A 756 26.17 -0.09 -17.24
C LYS A 756 26.20 1.43 -17.07
N SER A 757 25.46 2.14 -17.90
CA SER A 757 25.22 3.58 -17.74
C SER A 757 24.57 3.90 -16.39
N SER A 758 24.70 5.14 -15.93
CA SER A 758 24.11 5.56 -14.66
C SER A 758 22.59 5.55 -14.71
N LEU A 759 21.95 5.65 -13.53
CA LEU A 759 20.59 6.15 -13.43
C LEU A 759 20.57 7.66 -13.74
N PRO A 760 19.40 8.22 -14.16
CA PRO A 760 19.25 9.66 -14.32
C PRO A 760 19.53 10.42 -13.01
N SER A 761 20.06 11.64 -13.11
CA SER A 761 20.19 12.55 -11.98
C SER A 761 18.82 12.91 -11.40
N GLU A 762 18.82 13.58 -10.25
CA GLU A 762 17.65 14.30 -9.80
C GLU A 762 17.20 15.33 -10.85
N ASP A 763 15.91 15.59 -10.89
CA ASP A 763 15.29 16.54 -11.81
C ASP A 763 15.61 17.98 -11.43
N ILE A 764 16.05 18.78 -12.43
CA ILE A 764 16.25 20.22 -12.27
C ILE A 764 15.16 20.96 -13.04
N MET A 765 14.42 21.81 -12.33
CA MET A 765 13.39 22.66 -12.93
C MET A 765 13.97 24.00 -13.36
N VAL A 766 13.68 24.44 -14.59
CA VAL A 766 14.13 25.72 -15.14
C VAL A 766 13.01 26.40 -15.91
N THR A 767 12.81 27.72 -15.68
CA THR A 767 11.84 28.51 -16.43
C THR A 767 12.57 29.50 -17.33
N THR A 768 12.29 29.45 -18.63
CA THR A 768 12.84 30.42 -19.59
C THR A 768 12.37 31.85 -19.27
N SER A 769 13.22 32.83 -19.53
CA SER A 769 12.88 34.22 -19.24
C SER A 769 11.78 34.75 -20.16
N VAL A 770 11.12 35.82 -19.72
CA VAL A 770 10.09 36.50 -20.54
C VAL A 770 10.76 37.22 -21.73
N SER A 771 10.25 37.02 -22.92
CA SER A 771 10.67 37.82 -24.08
C SER A 771 10.22 39.26 -23.85
N THR A 772 11.15 40.10 -23.51
CA THR A 772 10.88 41.54 -23.27
C THR A 772 10.72 42.34 -24.56
N GLY A 773 10.49 41.75 -25.70
CA GLY A 773 10.19 42.46 -26.96
C GLY A 773 11.19 43.54 -27.37
N ILE A 774 12.40 43.55 -26.81
CA ILE A 774 13.49 44.45 -27.21
C ILE A 774 14.44 43.64 -28.09
N GLU A 775 14.09 43.52 -29.39
CA GLU A 775 15.10 43.12 -30.35
C GLU A 775 16.25 44.13 -30.30
N THR A 776 17.46 43.66 -30.02
CA THR A 776 18.67 44.41 -30.32
C THR A 776 18.70 44.65 -31.83
N ILE A 777 18.50 45.88 -32.23
CA ILE A 777 18.51 46.28 -33.65
C ILE A 777 19.87 45.88 -34.20
N ASP A 778 19.89 44.93 -35.12
CA ASP A 778 21.04 44.66 -35.98
C ASP A 778 21.33 45.91 -36.79
N GLN A 779 22.39 46.59 -36.44
CA GLN A 779 22.76 47.88 -37.06
C GLN A 779 23.19 47.80 -38.55
N THR A 780 23.00 46.68 -39.23
CA THR A 780 23.43 46.42 -40.58
C THR A 780 22.39 46.75 -41.67
N LYS A 781 21.14 47.10 -41.31
CA LYS A 781 20.13 47.57 -42.32
C LYS A 781 19.68 48.99 -42.01
N THR A 782 20.37 49.97 -42.52
CA THR A 782 19.97 51.39 -42.50
C THR A 782 18.75 51.62 -43.37
N ARG A 783 17.54 51.39 -42.87
CA ARG A 783 16.32 51.94 -43.45
C ARG A 783 16.14 53.36 -42.96
N LYS A 784 15.94 54.31 -43.86
CA LYS A 784 15.67 55.73 -43.51
C LYS A 784 14.26 55.85 -42.96
N ILE A 785 14.15 56.38 -41.73
CA ILE A 785 12.89 56.63 -41.07
C ILE A 785 12.19 57.83 -41.71
N LYS A 786 10.96 57.62 -42.11
CA LYS A 786 10.08 58.67 -42.68
C LYS A 786 9.32 59.42 -41.58
N SER A 787 8.78 58.69 -40.60
CA SER A 787 8.07 59.24 -39.44
C SER A 787 8.06 58.31 -38.26
N MET A 788 8.01 58.90 -37.05
CA MET A 788 7.72 58.18 -35.80
C MET A 788 6.49 58.78 -35.13
N GLU A 789 5.57 57.96 -34.78
CA GLU A 789 4.34 58.32 -34.08
C GLU A 789 4.21 57.51 -32.79
N PHE A 790 3.69 58.11 -31.71
CA PHE A 790 3.50 57.46 -30.45
C PHE A 790 2.02 57.39 -30.11
N TYR A 791 1.60 56.27 -29.51
CA TYR A 791 0.23 56.00 -29.10
C TYR A 791 0.23 55.49 -27.65
N ASP A 792 -0.82 55.82 -26.89
CA ASP A 792 -1.06 55.20 -25.62
C ASP A 792 -1.54 53.74 -25.78
N LEU A 793 -1.67 52.98 -24.68
CA LEU A 793 -2.09 51.59 -24.71
C LEU A 793 -3.56 51.40 -25.15
N LEU A 794 -4.31 52.51 -25.30
CA LEU A 794 -5.68 52.51 -25.84
C LEU A 794 -5.71 52.87 -27.33
N GLY A 795 -4.53 52.99 -27.98
CA GLY A 795 -4.41 53.29 -29.41
C GLY A 795 -4.61 54.77 -29.75
N ARG A 796 -4.64 55.72 -28.80
CA ARG A 796 -4.79 57.15 -29.05
C ARG A 796 -3.42 57.77 -29.30
N LYS A 797 -3.28 58.60 -30.35
CA LYS A 797 -2.04 59.26 -30.70
C LYS A 797 -1.62 60.26 -29.61
N VAL A 798 -0.39 60.14 -29.15
CA VAL A 798 0.20 61.01 -28.12
C VAL A 798 1.05 62.05 -28.82
N VAL A 799 0.83 63.34 -28.50
CA VAL A 799 1.60 64.48 -28.99
C VAL A 799 2.36 65.09 -27.83
N GLY A 800 3.70 65.13 -27.91
CA GLY A 800 4.58 65.69 -26.88
C GLY A 800 5.32 64.64 -26.05
N THR A 801 6.14 65.07 -25.10
CA THR A 801 6.95 64.20 -24.21
C THR A 801 6.11 63.62 -23.06
N THR A 802 5.31 62.61 -23.32
CA THR A 802 4.55 61.91 -22.28
C THR A 802 5.38 60.76 -21.75
N LYS A 803 5.67 60.77 -20.43
CA LYS A 803 6.36 59.66 -19.75
C LYS A 803 5.42 58.47 -19.57
N GLY A 804 5.97 57.27 -19.68
CA GLY A 804 5.20 56.03 -19.50
C GLY A 804 5.41 55.01 -20.60
N ILE A 805 4.57 53.98 -20.58
CA ILE A 805 4.59 52.94 -21.62
C ILE A 805 3.75 53.40 -22.79
N LEU A 806 4.38 53.53 -23.96
CA LEU A 806 3.74 53.95 -25.19
C LEU A 806 3.99 52.90 -26.30
N ILE A 807 3.15 52.94 -27.35
CA ILE A 807 3.34 52.18 -28.58
C ILE A 807 3.95 53.14 -29.60
N ARG A 808 5.19 52.90 -30.04
CA ARG A 808 5.87 53.63 -31.11
C ARG A 808 5.60 52.97 -32.44
N ARG A 809 5.05 53.71 -33.40
CA ARG A 809 4.93 53.30 -34.80
C ARG A 809 5.98 54.06 -35.63
N THR A 810 6.93 53.30 -36.19
CA THR A 810 7.97 53.83 -37.06
C THR A 810 7.60 53.49 -38.48
N THR A 811 7.51 54.52 -39.36
CA THR A 811 7.29 54.36 -40.82
C THR A 811 8.57 54.71 -41.53
N TYR A 812 9.02 53.92 -42.48
CA TYR A 812 10.22 54.07 -43.26
C TYR A 812 9.91 54.64 -44.66
N GLU A 813 10.93 55.19 -45.31
CA GLU A 813 10.77 55.83 -46.67
C GLU A 813 10.33 54.83 -47.73
N ASP A 814 10.63 53.57 -47.59
CA ASP A 814 10.21 52.45 -48.47
C ASP A 814 8.75 51.98 -48.26
N GLY A 815 7.99 52.62 -47.37
CA GLY A 815 6.59 52.30 -47.07
C GLY A 815 6.41 51.25 -46.00
N TYR A 816 7.47 50.62 -45.55
CA TYR A 816 7.38 49.63 -44.39
C TYR A 816 7.07 50.41 -43.11
N ALA A 817 6.27 49.83 -42.25
CA ALA A 817 5.98 50.38 -40.95
C ALA A 817 6.06 49.28 -39.86
N GLU A 818 6.72 49.54 -38.75
CA GLU A 818 6.80 48.67 -37.58
C GLU A 818 6.18 49.35 -36.38
N THR A 819 5.70 48.53 -35.45
CA THR A 819 5.10 49.02 -34.22
C THR A 819 5.78 48.37 -33.02
N GLN A 820 6.24 49.16 -32.06
CA GLN A 820 6.99 48.67 -30.90
C GLN A 820 6.50 49.33 -29.62
N LYS A 821 6.39 48.54 -28.52
CA LYS A 821 6.12 49.07 -27.19
C LYS A 821 7.39 49.66 -26.60
N VAL A 822 7.35 50.93 -26.17
CA VAL A 822 8.51 51.68 -25.68
C VAL A 822 8.19 52.29 -24.31
N VAL A 823 9.19 52.41 -23.47
CA VAL A 823 9.10 53.12 -22.19
C VAL A 823 9.81 54.46 -22.34
N ILE A 824 9.10 55.54 -22.18
CA ILE A 824 9.68 56.91 -22.15
C ILE A 824 9.80 57.29 -20.68
N GLN A 825 11.03 57.50 -20.24
CA GLN A 825 11.37 57.85 -18.86
C GLN A 825 11.22 59.31 -18.55
#